data_0c0401012f62781d9203ada98ac4f26b
#
_entry.id   0c0401012f62781d9203ada98ac4f26b
#
_cell.length_a   1.000
_cell.length_b   1.000
_cell.length_c   1.000
_cell.angle_alpha   90.00
_cell.angle_beta   90.00
_cell.angle_gamma   90.00
#
_symmetry.space_group_name_H-M   'P 1'
#
loop_
_entity.id
_entity.type
_entity.pdbx_description
1 polymer ?
#
loop_
_entity_poly.entity_id
_entity_poly.type
_entity_poly.pdbx_seq_one_letter_code
_entity_poly.pdbx_strand_id
1 'polypeptide(L)'
;MTLSRPLKITGWILLAITVAVILFLMLFDWNMLRPYINRKVSETTGREFAIRGDLDVKFQRDRNGETGWRRFVPQPHITADNVYMSNPAWSTVGKQMAAAQRIEAGVRILPLLTKDVVITDLRLANPDIAVQRRADGSNSWTFKDNGPSVWKVDLQRLAFDSAKVRYVDEPISLDLRATADSIKGGETASTTKGVPPYGLAFTLAGTYNKAKITGGGKAGAVLSLTGDDTSFPIEAEAAAGENKLGLRGVIRDPRSLSGFALQMQLAGASMADLYELTGVLLPETPPYATKGNLLGKKEADFWTFTYKDFTGKVGASDIAGTLAYAQRKPRPLLTGALTSQQLRLADLGPTVGADTGTGTKEAGKVKAPAPGKALPVDQFNTAKWGALDAEVKFTGKQILRTADIPLRDVETTIRMKDKVLTLTPLSFALAGGRITSNIRLDGREKVLDASARVAARGVKIRELFPKLQSMQATFGEINGDGALVGKGNTVAAMLGTSQGEINAVVTEGTVSQFVLELAGLNVANAVYAKLFGDKQTMLNCVAATTTVRNGRANIDRFVLDSEDAVVNATGYVDLATERLDVDVRPKTKGARILSLRTPLYARGTFKDPKVGPHAGPLALKAGAAVALAAINPLAALLPLINVDKAPDTNCGAEISAAKQPPKVNGKVAPKIKGS
;
A
#
# COMPACT_ATOMS: atom_id res chain seq x y z
N MET A 1 3.30 -5.63 -84.26
CA MET A 1 4.33 -6.57 -83.75
C MET A 1 3.75 -7.96 -83.82
N THR A 2 4.07 -8.78 -84.83
CA THR A 2 3.64 -10.19 -84.85
C THR A 2 4.56 -11.02 -84.05
N LEU A 3 4.07 -11.51 -82.90
CA LEU A 3 4.82 -12.47 -81.99
C LEU A 3 5.34 -13.64 -82.84
N SER A 4 6.60 -13.97 -82.73
CA SER A 4 7.25 -15.10 -83.38
C SER A 4 6.55 -16.43 -83.04
N ARG A 5 6.43 -17.34 -83.99
CA ARG A 5 5.78 -18.65 -83.84
C ARG A 5 6.15 -19.41 -82.55
N PRO A 6 7.46 -19.47 -82.06
CA PRO A 6 7.82 -20.15 -80.88
C PRO A 6 7.20 -19.47 -79.62
N LEU A 7 7.06 -18.11 -79.58
CA LEU A 7 6.46 -17.39 -78.44
C LEU A 7 4.96 -17.69 -78.29
N LYS A 8 4.24 -17.91 -79.38
CA LYS A 8 2.82 -18.32 -79.38
C LYS A 8 2.65 -19.74 -78.84
N ILE A 9 3.52 -20.66 -79.27
CA ILE A 9 3.49 -22.06 -78.78
C ILE A 9 3.79 -22.13 -77.28
N THR A 10 4.79 -21.41 -76.81
CA THR A 10 5.11 -21.31 -75.41
C THR A 10 3.94 -20.72 -74.57
N GLY A 11 3.26 -19.70 -75.09
CA GLY A 11 2.06 -19.11 -74.51
C GLY A 11 0.90 -20.09 -74.40
N TRP A 12 0.60 -20.89 -75.44
CA TRP A 12 -0.42 -21.94 -75.40
C TRP A 12 -0.08 -23.08 -74.45
N ILE A 13 1.18 -23.50 -74.28
CA ILE A 13 1.64 -24.51 -73.37
C ILE A 13 1.48 -24.00 -71.91
N LEU A 14 1.89 -22.77 -71.62
CA LEU A 14 1.69 -22.16 -70.30
C LEU A 14 0.20 -22.03 -69.96
N LEU A 15 -0.64 -21.62 -70.92
CA LEU A 15 -2.09 -21.57 -70.69
C LEU A 15 -2.67 -22.97 -70.40
N ALA A 16 -2.29 -23.99 -71.22
CA ALA A 16 -2.74 -25.34 -70.99
C ALA A 16 -2.31 -25.93 -69.63
N ILE A 17 -1.06 -25.67 -69.23
CA ILE A 17 -0.57 -26.07 -67.88
C ILE A 17 -1.35 -25.34 -66.79
N THR A 18 -1.60 -24.02 -66.95
CA THR A 18 -2.39 -23.24 -65.97
C THR A 18 -3.81 -23.78 -65.84
N VAL A 19 -4.48 -24.05 -66.97
CA VAL A 19 -5.82 -24.66 -66.96
C VAL A 19 -5.84 -26.05 -66.36
N ALA A 20 -4.85 -26.89 -66.68
CA ALA A 20 -4.70 -28.22 -66.07
C ALA A 20 -4.50 -28.17 -64.54
N VAL A 21 -3.66 -27.24 -64.07
CA VAL A 21 -3.46 -27.02 -62.63
C VAL A 21 -4.75 -26.53 -61.95
N ILE A 22 -5.47 -25.60 -62.57
CA ILE A 22 -6.74 -25.13 -62.02
C ILE A 22 -7.75 -26.26 -61.94
N LEU A 23 -7.91 -27.05 -63.02
CA LEU A 23 -8.78 -28.20 -63.02
C LEU A 23 -8.38 -29.25 -61.98
N PHE A 24 -7.09 -29.54 -61.86
CA PHE A 24 -6.57 -30.42 -60.83
C PHE A 24 -6.95 -29.92 -59.42
N LEU A 25 -6.69 -28.66 -59.10
CA LEU A 25 -7.00 -28.07 -57.79
C LEU A 25 -8.50 -28.05 -57.50
N MET A 26 -9.37 -27.96 -58.52
CA MET A 26 -10.83 -27.99 -58.38
C MET A 26 -11.43 -29.41 -58.23
N LEU A 27 -10.80 -30.41 -58.82
CA LEU A 27 -11.27 -31.79 -58.82
C LEU A 27 -10.57 -32.67 -57.77
N PHE A 28 -9.52 -32.17 -57.15
CA PHE A 28 -8.71 -32.91 -56.19
C PHE A 28 -9.47 -33.16 -54.86
N ASP A 29 -9.58 -34.39 -54.44
CA ASP A 29 -10.14 -34.76 -53.11
C ASP A 29 -9.10 -34.48 -52.03
N TRP A 30 -9.26 -33.34 -51.33
CA TRP A 30 -8.37 -32.92 -50.27
C TRP A 30 -8.34 -33.87 -49.06
N ASN A 31 -9.35 -34.71 -48.89
CA ASN A 31 -9.43 -35.72 -47.82
C ASN A 31 -8.30 -36.74 -47.97
N MET A 32 -7.75 -36.96 -49.16
CA MET A 32 -6.62 -37.86 -49.38
C MET A 32 -5.35 -37.40 -48.62
N LEU A 33 -5.24 -36.10 -48.33
CA LEU A 33 -4.10 -35.53 -47.60
C LEU A 33 -4.21 -35.65 -46.06
N ARG A 34 -5.40 -35.98 -45.54
CA ARG A 34 -5.60 -36.05 -44.05
C ARG A 34 -4.65 -37.03 -43.38
N PRO A 35 -4.42 -38.28 -43.84
CA PRO A 35 -3.52 -39.21 -43.16
C PRO A 35 -2.08 -38.70 -43.14
N TYR A 36 -1.67 -38.04 -44.21
CA TYR A 36 -0.34 -37.45 -44.32
C TYR A 36 -0.18 -36.26 -43.35
N ILE A 37 -1.16 -35.33 -43.32
CA ILE A 37 -1.16 -34.17 -42.45
C ILE A 37 -1.19 -34.63 -40.99
N ASN A 38 -2.09 -35.56 -40.64
CA ASN A 38 -2.19 -36.08 -39.27
C ASN A 38 -0.87 -36.67 -38.79
N ARG A 39 -0.23 -37.50 -39.59
CA ARG A 39 1.08 -38.09 -39.28
C ARG A 39 2.16 -37.00 -39.17
N LYS A 40 2.25 -36.11 -40.15
CA LYS A 40 3.32 -35.11 -40.21
C LYS A 40 3.24 -34.12 -39.04
N VAL A 41 2.03 -33.65 -38.72
CA VAL A 41 1.82 -32.77 -37.57
C VAL A 41 2.10 -33.49 -36.26
N SER A 42 1.68 -34.76 -36.13
CA SER A 42 1.96 -35.57 -34.92
C SER A 42 3.47 -35.78 -34.72
N GLU A 43 4.21 -36.09 -35.77
CA GLU A 43 5.67 -36.27 -35.73
C GLU A 43 6.38 -34.96 -35.35
N THR A 44 5.96 -33.85 -35.92
CA THR A 44 6.59 -32.54 -35.72
C THR A 44 6.30 -31.99 -34.31
N THR A 45 5.07 -32.16 -33.82
CA THR A 45 4.66 -31.63 -32.51
C THR A 45 4.99 -32.58 -31.37
N GLY A 46 5.19 -33.90 -31.66
CA GLY A 46 5.29 -34.93 -30.66
C GLY A 46 3.98 -35.17 -29.91
N ARG A 47 2.84 -34.82 -30.52
CA ARG A 47 1.49 -34.96 -29.99
C ARG A 47 0.62 -35.71 -31.01
N GLU A 48 -0.35 -36.49 -30.54
CA GLU A 48 -1.37 -37.01 -31.44
C GLU A 48 -2.19 -35.84 -32.01
N PHE A 49 -2.15 -35.71 -33.31
CA PHE A 49 -2.97 -34.76 -34.07
C PHE A 49 -3.86 -35.52 -35.04
N ALA A 50 -5.12 -35.16 -35.10
CA ALA A 50 -6.08 -35.79 -36.01
C ALA A 50 -7.13 -34.80 -36.53
N ILE A 51 -7.30 -34.78 -37.83
CA ILE A 51 -8.51 -34.29 -38.51
C ILE A 51 -9.41 -35.49 -38.70
N ARG A 52 -10.49 -35.57 -37.90
CA ARG A 52 -11.40 -36.72 -37.87
C ARG A 52 -12.59 -36.55 -38.81
N GLY A 53 -12.90 -35.31 -39.17
CA GLY A 53 -13.94 -34.96 -40.16
C GLY A 53 -13.33 -34.64 -41.52
N ASP A 54 -14.08 -33.88 -42.31
CA ASP A 54 -13.69 -33.52 -43.67
C ASP A 54 -12.61 -32.41 -43.72
N LEU A 55 -11.76 -32.53 -44.72
CA LEU A 55 -10.79 -31.52 -45.11
C LEU A 55 -11.12 -30.99 -46.51
N ASP A 56 -11.39 -29.70 -46.62
CA ASP A 56 -11.77 -29.06 -47.87
C ASP A 56 -10.87 -27.79 -48.08
N VAL A 57 -10.57 -27.48 -49.34
CA VAL A 57 -9.83 -26.29 -49.68
C VAL A 57 -10.53 -25.59 -50.87
N LYS A 58 -11.05 -24.40 -50.57
CA LYS A 58 -11.69 -23.55 -51.56
C LYS A 58 -10.82 -22.39 -51.94
N PHE A 59 -10.63 -22.15 -53.22
CA PHE A 59 -9.86 -21.03 -53.70
C PHE A 59 -10.77 -19.82 -53.91
N GLN A 60 -10.56 -18.77 -53.13
CA GLN A 60 -11.35 -17.54 -53.18
C GLN A 60 -10.47 -16.35 -53.46
N ARG A 61 -11.02 -15.32 -54.12
CA ARG A 61 -10.31 -14.05 -54.31
C ARG A 61 -10.45 -13.21 -53.04
N ASP A 62 -9.32 -12.86 -52.43
CA ASP A 62 -9.32 -11.92 -51.34
C ASP A 62 -9.59 -10.49 -51.89
N ARG A 63 -10.73 -9.90 -51.48
CA ARG A 63 -11.09 -8.54 -51.84
C ARG A 63 -10.47 -7.46 -50.96
N ASN A 64 -9.90 -7.85 -49.83
CA ASN A 64 -9.58 -6.92 -48.72
C ASN A 64 -8.11 -7.00 -48.28
N GLY A 65 -7.15 -6.69 -49.10
CA GLY A 65 -5.80 -6.59 -48.56
C GLY A 65 -4.64 -6.63 -49.55
N GLU A 66 -4.89 -7.01 -50.80
CA GLU A 66 -3.84 -7.03 -51.83
C GLU A 66 -4.06 -5.93 -52.87
N THR A 67 -2.98 -5.23 -53.23
CA THR A 67 -3.00 -4.18 -54.25
C THR A 67 -2.34 -4.65 -55.54
N GLY A 68 -2.70 -4.04 -56.68
CA GLY A 68 -2.13 -4.37 -57.99
C GLY A 68 -2.54 -5.75 -58.48
N TRP A 69 -1.63 -6.45 -59.19
CA TRP A 69 -1.89 -7.76 -59.79
C TRP A 69 -2.10 -8.89 -58.77
N ARG A 70 -1.57 -8.75 -57.55
CA ARG A 70 -1.69 -9.75 -56.47
C ARG A 70 -3.14 -10.03 -56.07
N ARG A 71 -4.06 -9.07 -56.19
CA ARG A 71 -5.50 -9.20 -55.96
C ARG A 71 -6.19 -10.27 -56.80
N PHE A 72 -5.53 -10.65 -57.91
CA PHE A 72 -6.08 -11.67 -58.82
C PHE A 72 -5.62 -13.09 -58.47
N VAL A 73 -4.65 -13.24 -57.57
CA VAL A 73 -4.18 -14.54 -57.11
C VAL A 73 -5.20 -15.14 -56.15
N PRO A 74 -5.81 -16.30 -56.48
CA PRO A 74 -6.75 -16.93 -55.59
C PRO A 74 -6.04 -17.41 -54.30
N GLN A 75 -6.66 -17.21 -53.16
CA GLN A 75 -6.12 -17.65 -51.91
C GLN A 75 -6.87 -18.90 -51.42
N PRO A 76 -6.17 -19.95 -50.91
CA PRO A 76 -6.82 -21.10 -50.31
C PRO A 76 -7.47 -20.75 -48.99
N HIS A 77 -8.74 -21.10 -48.86
CA HIS A 77 -9.47 -21.17 -47.62
C HIS A 77 -9.61 -22.65 -47.25
N ILE A 78 -8.88 -23.04 -46.22
CA ILE A 78 -8.82 -24.41 -45.71
C ILE A 78 -9.90 -24.55 -44.65
N THR A 79 -10.75 -25.54 -44.77
CA THR A 79 -11.74 -25.94 -43.78
C THR A 79 -11.41 -27.34 -43.29
N ALA A 80 -11.27 -27.54 -42.00
CA ALA A 80 -11.03 -28.85 -41.38
C ALA A 80 -12.03 -29.09 -40.26
N ASP A 81 -12.78 -30.18 -40.34
CA ASP A 81 -13.77 -30.54 -39.36
C ASP A 81 -13.23 -31.53 -38.32
N ASN A 82 -13.73 -31.42 -37.07
CA ASN A 82 -13.37 -32.24 -35.92
C ASN A 82 -11.86 -32.42 -35.74
N VAL A 83 -11.19 -31.31 -35.57
CA VAL A 83 -9.74 -31.28 -35.36
C VAL A 83 -9.44 -31.51 -33.89
N TYR A 84 -8.45 -32.36 -33.62
CA TYR A 84 -8.04 -32.79 -32.31
C TYR A 84 -6.52 -32.74 -32.14
N MET A 85 -6.06 -32.33 -30.94
CA MET A 85 -4.65 -32.43 -30.53
C MET A 85 -4.56 -32.88 -29.09
N SER A 86 -3.70 -33.88 -28.81
CA SER A 86 -3.55 -34.42 -27.46
C SER A 86 -2.66 -33.59 -26.57
N ASN A 87 -2.92 -33.61 -25.28
CA ASN A 87 -1.99 -33.20 -24.24
C ASN A 87 -0.79 -34.18 -24.13
N PRO A 88 0.32 -33.75 -23.54
CA PRO A 88 1.38 -34.67 -23.14
C PRO A 88 0.88 -35.68 -22.10
N ALA A 89 1.50 -36.87 -22.08
CA ALA A 89 1.10 -37.95 -21.19
C ALA A 89 1.11 -37.57 -19.69
N TRP A 90 1.95 -36.60 -19.31
CA TRP A 90 2.03 -36.13 -17.94
C TRP A 90 0.92 -35.15 -17.53
N SER A 91 0.10 -34.65 -18.47
CA SER A 91 -0.94 -33.66 -18.17
C SER A 91 -2.08 -34.27 -17.35
N THR A 92 -2.48 -33.55 -16.31
CA THR A 92 -3.59 -33.94 -15.41
C THR A 92 -4.92 -33.26 -15.78
N VAL A 93 -4.88 -32.27 -16.71
CA VAL A 93 -6.09 -31.50 -17.11
C VAL A 93 -6.95 -32.21 -18.15
N GLY A 94 -6.51 -33.34 -18.65
CA GLY A 94 -7.20 -34.18 -19.61
C GLY A 94 -6.33 -34.64 -20.77
N LYS A 95 -6.77 -35.67 -21.51
CA LYS A 95 -6.05 -36.19 -22.68
C LYS A 95 -6.02 -35.19 -23.85
N GLN A 96 -7.05 -34.36 -23.98
CA GLN A 96 -7.20 -33.36 -25.03
C GLN A 96 -6.54 -32.06 -24.62
N MET A 97 -5.62 -31.55 -25.46
CA MET A 97 -5.05 -30.23 -25.31
C MET A 97 -5.89 -29.17 -26.01
N ALA A 98 -6.28 -29.46 -27.26
CA ALA A 98 -7.13 -28.63 -28.06
C ALA A 98 -8.01 -29.48 -28.98
N ALA A 99 -9.25 -29.10 -29.12
CA ALA A 99 -10.15 -29.60 -30.16
C ALA A 99 -10.97 -28.44 -30.70
N ALA A 100 -11.40 -28.56 -31.95
CA ALA A 100 -12.34 -27.62 -32.55
C ALA A 100 -13.28 -28.40 -33.46
N GLN A 101 -14.56 -28.05 -33.42
CA GLN A 101 -15.56 -28.67 -34.29
C GLN A 101 -15.29 -28.36 -35.76
N ARG A 102 -14.81 -27.11 -36.03
CA ARG A 102 -14.35 -26.65 -37.35
C ARG A 102 -13.24 -25.63 -37.20
N ILE A 103 -12.24 -25.75 -38.05
CA ILE A 103 -11.18 -24.76 -38.26
C ILE A 103 -11.29 -24.24 -39.68
N GLU A 104 -11.39 -22.93 -39.85
CA GLU A 104 -11.33 -22.25 -41.11
C GLU A 104 -10.10 -21.33 -41.13
N ALA A 105 -9.25 -21.46 -42.17
CA ALA A 105 -8.02 -20.69 -42.30
C ALA A 105 -7.81 -20.15 -43.70
N GLY A 106 -7.71 -18.84 -43.85
CA GLY A 106 -7.28 -18.21 -45.08
C GLY A 106 -5.75 -18.13 -45.13
N VAL A 107 -5.13 -18.62 -46.19
CA VAL A 107 -3.65 -18.64 -46.34
C VAL A 107 -3.21 -17.91 -47.59
N ARG A 108 -2.14 -17.12 -47.53
CA ARG A 108 -1.54 -16.48 -48.70
C ARG A 108 -0.59 -17.43 -49.40
N ILE A 109 -0.79 -17.63 -50.71
CA ILE A 109 0.06 -18.54 -51.53
C ILE A 109 1.45 -17.97 -51.81
N LEU A 110 1.56 -16.70 -52.16
CA LEU A 110 2.83 -16.12 -52.59
C LEU A 110 3.92 -16.14 -51.50
N PRO A 111 3.63 -15.85 -50.22
CA PRO A 111 4.61 -15.98 -49.15
C PRO A 111 5.10 -17.42 -48.93
N LEU A 112 4.30 -18.44 -49.26
CA LEU A 112 4.73 -19.84 -49.12
C LEU A 112 5.97 -20.14 -49.99
N LEU A 113 6.18 -19.43 -51.07
CA LEU A 113 7.37 -19.57 -51.94
C LEU A 113 8.67 -19.15 -51.19
N THR A 114 8.54 -18.26 -50.23
CA THR A 114 9.63 -17.80 -49.33
C THR A 114 9.64 -18.48 -48.01
N LYS A 115 8.84 -19.55 -47.83
CA LYS A 115 8.65 -20.32 -46.58
C LYS A 115 7.98 -19.50 -45.47
N ASP A 116 7.25 -18.44 -45.82
CA ASP A 116 6.41 -17.67 -44.91
C ASP A 116 4.96 -18.16 -45.01
N VAL A 117 4.41 -18.71 -43.95
CA VAL A 117 3.00 -19.10 -43.85
C VAL A 117 2.21 -17.94 -43.28
N VAL A 118 1.56 -17.16 -44.13
CA VAL A 118 0.72 -16.04 -43.70
C VAL A 118 -0.73 -16.50 -43.64
N ILE A 119 -1.26 -16.63 -42.43
CA ILE A 119 -2.66 -16.96 -42.13
C ILE A 119 -3.41 -15.64 -41.96
N THR A 120 -4.23 -15.27 -42.93
CA THR A 120 -4.95 -13.99 -42.94
C THR A 120 -6.04 -13.92 -41.91
N ASP A 121 -6.77 -15.04 -41.75
CA ASP A 121 -7.77 -15.22 -40.74
C ASP A 121 -7.83 -16.70 -40.33
N LEU A 122 -7.98 -16.93 -39.03
CA LEU A 122 -8.19 -18.22 -38.42
C LEU A 122 -9.47 -18.15 -37.60
N ARG A 123 -10.48 -18.92 -38.00
CA ARG A 123 -11.73 -19.02 -37.28
C ARG A 123 -11.87 -20.41 -36.69
N LEU A 124 -12.17 -20.47 -35.40
CA LEU A 124 -12.40 -21.71 -34.66
C LEU A 124 -13.86 -21.80 -34.23
N ALA A 125 -14.53 -22.86 -34.62
CA ALA A 125 -15.89 -23.15 -34.13
C ALA A 125 -15.82 -24.10 -32.94
N ASN A 126 -16.43 -23.72 -31.85
CA ASN A 126 -16.49 -24.46 -30.59
C ASN A 126 -15.12 -25.01 -30.12
N PRO A 127 -14.07 -24.18 -30.03
CA PRO A 127 -12.79 -24.65 -29.53
C PRO A 127 -12.90 -25.04 -28.05
N ASP A 128 -12.31 -26.20 -27.72
CA ASP A 128 -12.16 -26.70 -26.35
C ASP A 128 -10.67 -26.90 -26.08
N ILE A 129 -10.11 -26.08 -25.18
CA ILE A 129 -8.68 -25.97 -24.93
C ILE A 129 -8.43 -26.29 -23.45
N ALA A 130 -7.54 -27.26 -23.18
CA ALA A 130 -7.13 -27.60 -21.82
C ALA A 130 -5.59 -27.63 -21.75
N VAL A 131 -5.01 -26.66 -21.06
CA VAL A 131 -3.55 -26.48 -20.97
C VAL A 131 -3.07 -26.38 -19.54
N GLN A 132 -1.84 -26.82 -19.30
CA GLN A 132 -1.25 -26.89 -17.97
C GLN A 132 0.22 -26.46 -17.97
N ARG A 133 0.62 -25.70 -16.95
CA ARG A 133 2.01 -25.46 -16.59
C ARG A 133 2.31 -26.11 -15.24
N ARG A 134 3.37 -26.91 -15.17
CA ARG A 134 3.80 -27.63 -13.97
C ARG A 134 4.72 -26.76 -13.10
N ALA A 135 4.93 -27.21 -11.86
CA ALA A 135 5.78 -26.56 -10.89
C ALA A 135 7.25 -26.42 -11.35
N ASP A 136 7.75 -27.32 -12.17
CA ASP A 136 9.10 -27.28 -12.78
C ASP A 136 9.20 -26.28 -13.94
N GLY A 137 8.10 -25.60 -14.31
CA GLY A 137 8.02 -24.64 -15.42
C GLY A 137 7.70 -25.27 -16.78
N SER A 138 7.73 -26.61 -16.90
CA SER A 138 7.28 -27.30 -18.12
C SER A 138 5.82 -27.02 -18.39
N ASN A 139 5.43 -26.92 -19.67
CA ASN A 139 4.05 -26.61 -20.04
C ASN A 139 3.55 -27.50 -21.18
N SER A 140 2.23 -27.65 -21.29
CA SER A 140 1.63 -28.52 -22.26
C SER A 140 1.61 -27.97 -23.69
N TRP A 141 1.78 -26.66 -23.87
CA TRP A 141 1.79 -26.00 -25.20
C TRP A 141 3.20 -25.81 -25.80
N THR A 142 4.25 -26.22 -25.13
CA THR A 142 5.56 -26.35 -25.74
C THR A 142 5.67 -27.71 -26.43
N PHE A 143 5.89 -27.63 -27.74
CA PHE A 143 6.03 -28.81 -28.58
C PHE A 143 7.49 -29.28 -28.62
N LYS A 144 7.72 -30.46 -29.23
CA LYS A 144 9.05 -31.01 -29.42
C LYS A 144 9.93 -29.97 -30.15
N ASP A 145 11.12 -29.72 -29.60
CA ASP A 145 12.11 -28.88 -30.26
C ASP A 145 12.75 -29.66 -31.40
N ASN A 146 12.41 -29.26 -32.62
CA ASN A 146 12.96 -29.83 -33.85
C ASN A 146 14.08 -28.95 -34.44
N GLY A 147 14.60 -27.99 -33.64
CA GLY A 147 15.53 -26.97 -34.07
C GLY A 147 14.83 -25.78 -34.76
N PRO A 148 15.56 -24.77 -35.23
CA PRO A 148 14.99 -23.58 -35.82
C PRO A 148 14.16 -23.95 -37.06
N SER A 149 12.86 -23.64 -37.02
CA SER A 149 11.96 -23.85 -38.15
C SER A 149 12.38 -22.96 -39.31
N VAL A 150 12.52 -23.57 -40.48
CA VAL A 150 12.76 -22.85 -41.74
C VAL A 150 11.49 -22.08 -42.18
N TRP A 151 10.32 -22.50 -41.69
CA TRP A 151 9.04 -21.90 -41.93
C TRP A 151 8.67 -20.89 -40.87
N LYS A 152 8.33 -19.66 -41.28
CA LYS A 152 7.81 -18.63 -40.39
C LYS A 152 6.29 -18.62 -40.52
N VAL A 153 5.58 -18.64 -39.37
CA VAL A 153 4.12 -18.56 -39.33
C VAL A 153 3.71 -17.17 -38.83
N ASP A 154 2.92 -16.47 -39.63
CA ASP A 154 2.32 -15.19 -39.27
C ASP A 154 0.81 -15.32 -39.24
N LEU A 155 0.19 -15.19 -38.07
CA LEU A 155 -1.25 -15.21 -37.87
C LEU A 155 -1.74 -13.78 -37.70
N GLN A 156 -2.59 -13.32 -38.63
CA GLN A 156 -3.03 -11.94 -38.66
C GLN A 156 -4.30 -11.68 -37.87
N ARG A 157 -5.29 -12.57 -37.96
CA ARG A 157 -6.57 -12.46 -37.23
C ARG A 157 -6.98 -13.80 -36.66
N LEU A 158 -7.50 -13.79 -35.43
CA LEU A 158 -8.09 -14.94 -34.76
C LEU A 158 -9.51 -14.61 -34.32
N ALA A 159 -10.46 -15.46 -34.67
CA ALA A 159 -11.85 -15.39 -34.22
C ALA A 159 -12.31 -16.76 -33.74
N PHE A 160 -13.26 -16.77 -32.81
CA PHE A 160 -13.91 -18.00 -32.35
C PHE A 160 -15.37 -17.69 -31.97
N ASP A 161 -16.24 -18.70 -32.06
CA ASP A 161 -17.65 -18.54 -31.74
C ASP A 161 -17.92 -18.87 -30.28
N SER A 162 -17.96 -20.14 -29.92
CA SER A 162 -18.18 -20.64 -28.56
C SER A 162 -16.90 -21.34 -28.12
N ALA A 163 -16.20 -20.84 -27.09
CA ALA A 163 -14.95 -21.40 -26.64
C ALA A 163 -15.05 -21.92 -25.20
N LYS A 164 -14.35 -23.03 -24.92
CA LYS A 164 -14.11 -23.53 -23.57
C LYS A 164 -12.61 -23.57 -23.35
N VAL A 165 -12.16 -23.02 -22.25
CA VAL A 165 -10.74 -22.99 -21.91
C VAL A 165 -10.56 -23.42 -20.46
N ARG A 166 -9.69 -24.39 -20.23
CA ARG A 166 -9.18 -24.72 -18.91
C ARG A 166 -7.69 -24.46 -18.86
N TYR A 167 -7.28 -23.64 -17.93
CA TYR A 167 -5.88 -23.28 -17.70
C TYR A 167 -5.48 -23.61 -16.27
N VAL A 168 -4.48 -24.49 -16.12
CA VAL A 168 -3.91 -24.85 -14.81
C VAL A 168 -2.46 -24.40 -14.76
N ASP A 169 -2.12 -23.68 -13.69
CA ASP A 169 -0.79 -23.14 -13.46
C ASP A 169 -0.35 -23.47 -12.03
N GLU A 170 0.44 -24.52 -11.89
CA GLU A 170 0.89 -25.00 -10.57
C GLU A 170 1.79 -24.00 -9.83
N PRO A 171 2.78 -23.33 -10.48
CA PRO A 171 3.62 -22.31 -9.85
C PRO A 171 2.87 -21.22 -9.10
N ILE A 172 1.70 -20.81 -9.60
CA ILE A 172 0.87 -19.77 -8.98
C ILE A 172 -0.43 -20.33 -8.39
N SER A 173 -0.55 -21.66 -8.27
CA SER A 173 -1.72 -22.35 -7.72
C SER A 173 -3.05 -21.88 -8.35
N LEU A 174 -3.12 -21.80 -9.70
CA LEU A 174 -4.28 -21.38 -10.46
C LEU A 174 -4.91 -22.59 -11.19
N ASP A 175 -6.23 -22.80 -11.05
CA ASP A 175 -7.06 -23.66 -11.92
C ASP A 175 -8.25 -22.83 -12.38
N LEU A 176 -8.24 -22.39 -13.63
CA LEU A 176 -9.24 -21.51 -14.22
C LEU A 176 -9.98 -22.22 -15.35
N ARG A 177 -11.31 -22.11 -15.33
CA ARG A 177 -12.20 -22.51 -16.43
C ARG A 177 -12.90 -21.26 -16.95
N ALA A 178 -12.86 -21.07 -18.24
CA ALA A 178 -13.53 -19.96 -18.91
C ALA A 178 -14.41 -20.52 -20.04
N THR A 179 -15.55 -19.88 -20.25
CA THR A 179 -16.39 -20.07 -21.45
C THR A 179 -16.57 -18.72 -22.12
N ALA A 180 -16.60 -18.71 -23.43
CA ALA A 180 -16.86 -17.49 -24.20
C ALA A 180 -17.80 -17.81 -25.35
N ASP A 181 -18.85 -17.01 -25.50
CA ASP A 181 -19.89 -17.16 -26.53
C ASP A 181 -20.05 -15.85 -27.31
N SER A 182 -20.38 -15.95 -28.57
CA SER A 182 -20.75 -14.80 -29.38
C SER A 182 -21.99 -14.10 -28.83
N ILE A 183 -21.97 -12.78 -28.78
CA ILE A 183 -23.11 -11.99 -28.30
C ILE A 183 -24.27 -12.14 -29.26
N LYS A 184 -25.42 -12.63 -28.76
CA LYS A 184 -26.66 -12.79 -29.55
C LYS A 184 -27.16 -11.40 -29.99
N GLY A 185 -27.39 -11.23 -31.29
CA GLY A 185 -27.85 -9.95 -31.87
C GLY A 185 -26.73 -9.08 -32.46
N GLY A 186 -25.49 -9.58 -32.45
CA GLY A 186 -24.33 -8.91 -33.03
C GLY A 186 -23.50 -8.12 -32.03
N GLU A 187 -22.58 -7.31 -32.54
CA GLU A 187 -21.64 -6.53 -31.72
C GLU A 187 -22.38 -5.48 -30.87
N THR A 188 -22.04 -5.42 -29.60
CA THR A 188 -22.55 -4.40 -28.67
C THR A 188 -21.57 -3.23 -28.60
N ALA A 189 -22.04 -2.02 -28.88
CA ALA A 189 -21.22 -0.81 -28.79
C ALA A 189 -20.59 -0.66 -27.38
N SER A 190 -19.33 -0.28 -27.35
CA SER A 190 -18.69 0.11 -26.09
C SER A 190 -19.24 1.46 -25.63
N THR A 191 -19.51 1.59 -24.34
CA THR A 191 -19.89 2.87 -23.73
C THR A 191 -18.70 3.86 -23.64
N THR A 192 -17.50 3.39 -23.89
CA THR A 192 -16.27 4.20 -23.84
C THR A 192 -15.91 4.68 -25.25
N LYS A 193 -15.82 5.98 -25.44
CA LYS A 193 -15.45 6.60 -26.73
C LYS A 193 -14.08 6.10 -27.21
N GLY A 194 -14.01 5.64 -28.47
CA GLY A 194 -12.77 5.14 -29.07
C GLY A 194 -12.42 3.69 -28.75
N VAL A 195 -13.27 2.97 -28.04
CA VAL A 195 -13.12 1.53 -27.79
C VAL A 195 -13.95 0.77 -28.83
N PRO A 196 -13.36 -0.24 -29.53
CA PRO A 196 -14.10 -1.08 -30.46
C PRO A 196 -15.30 -1.79 -29.80
N PRO A 197 -16.30 -2.25 -30.58
CA PRO A 197 -17.45 -2.95 -30.03
C PRO A 197 -17.05 -4.32 -29.45
N TYR A 198 -17.86 -4.79 -28.51
CA TYR A 198 -17.74 -6.14 -27.95
C TYR A 198 -18.54 -7.14 -28.81
N GLY A 199 -17.94 -8.28 -29.09
CA GLY A 199 -18.60 -9.34 -29.86
C GLY A 199 -18.67 -10.68 -29.11
N LEU A 200 -17.98 -10.82 -27.98
CA LEU A 200 -17.97 -12.00 -27.15
C LEU A 200 -18.42 -11.66 -25.73
N ALA A 201 -19.22 -12.54 -25.12
CA ALA A 201 -19.48 -12.61 -23.70
C ALA A 201 -18.74 -13.81 -23.12
N PHE A 202 -18.08 -13.64 -21.98
CA PHE A 202 -17.35 -14.73 -21.33
C PHE A 202 -17.68 -14.85 -19.84
N THR A 203 -17.54 -16.05 -19.31
CA THR A 203 -17.58 -16.34 -17.89
C THR A 203 -16.29 -17.03 -17.48
N LEU A 204 -15.89 -16.87 -16.21
CA LEU A 204 -14.76 -17.55 -15.64
C LEU A 204 -15.07 -18.05 -14.23
N ALA A 205 -14.56 -19.21 -13.89
CA ALA A 205 -14.67 -19.79 -12.56
C ALA A 205 -13.46 -20.67 -12.27
N GLY A 206 -12.99 -20.67 -11.03
CA GLY A 206 -11.83 -21.46 -10.66
C GLY A 206 -11.32 -21.19 -9.26
N THR A 207 -10.06 -21.47 -9.06
CA THR A 207 -9.36 -21.20 -7.80
C THR A 207 -7.99 -20.56 -8.07
N TYR A 208 -7.59 -19.62 -7.24
CA TYR A 208 -6.25 -19.02 -7.21
C TYR A 208 -5.76 -18.97 -5.77
N ASN A 209 -4.60 -19.53 -5.47
CA ASN A 209 -4.08 -19.64 -4.10
C ASN A 209 -5.14 -20.16 -3.09
N LYS A 210 -5.94 -21.16 -3.49
CA LYS A 210 -7.08 -21.72 -2.73
C LYS A 210 -8.31 -20.81 -2.61
N ALA A 211 -8.24 -19.52 -2.99
CA ALA A 211 -9.39 -18.64 -3.04
C ALA A 211 -10.26 -18.97 -4.27
N LYS A 212 -11.57 -19.07 -4.08
CA LYS A 212 -12.52 -19.27 -5.17
C LYS A 212 -12.61 -17.97 -6.00
N ILE A 213 -12.40 -18.10 -7.31
CA ILE A 213 -12.56 -17.01 -8.27
C ILE A 213 -13.80 -17.25 -9.11
N THR A 214 -14.59 -16.22 -9.30
CA THR A 214 -15.70 -16.19 -10.26
C THR A 214 -15.69 -14.86 -10.99
N GLY A 215 -16.17 -14.84 -12.22
CA GLY A 215 -16.25 -13.60 -12.97
C GLY A 215 -16.83 -13.80 -14.36
N GLY A 216 -16.77 -12.72 -15.13
CA GLY A 216 -17.21 -12.73 -16.52
C GLY A 216 -17.09 -11.33 -17.11
N GLY A 217 -17.55 -11.20 -18.34
CA GLY A 217 -17.47 -9.93 -19.02
C GLY A 217 -17.73 -10.01 -20.51
N LYS A 218 -17.24 -9.01 -21.21
CA LYS A 218 -17.35 -8.87 -22.66
C LYS A 218 -15.98 -8.60 -23.26
N ALA A 219 -15.76 -9.06 -24.49
CA ALA A 219 -14.50 -8.85 -25.20
C ALA A 219 -14.76 -8.64 -26.70
N GLY A 220 -13.75 -8.22 -27.43
CA GLY A 220 -13.80 -8.12 -28.89
C GLY A 220 -14.04 -9.48 -29.55
N ALA A 221 -14.77 -9.52 -30.64
CA ALA A 221 -15.05 -10.77 -31.38
C ALA A 221 -13.82 -11.26 -32.16
N VAL A 222 -12.96 -10.35 -32.61
CA VAL A 222 -11.79 -10.66 -33.43
C VAL A 222 -10.54 -10.10 -32.76
N LEU A 223 -9.57 -10.97 -32.54
CA LEU A 223 -8.25 -10.60 -32.08
C LEU A 223 -7.37 -10.28 -33.29
N SER A 224 -7.12 -8.98 -33.58
CA SER A 224 -6.17 -8.56 -34.60
C SER A 224 -4.76 -8.64 -34.04
N LEU A 225 -3.88 -9.38 -34.73
CA LEU A 225 -2.51 -9.63 -34.30
C LEU A 225 -1.47 -8.87 -35.13
N THR A 226 -1.89 -8.21 -36.22
CA THR A 226 -1.03 -7.42 -37.11
C THR A 226 -1.74 -6.13 -37.51
N GLY A 227 -0.98 -5.06 -37.64
CA GLY A 227 -1.46 -3.72 -38.05
C GLY A 227 -1.12 -2.66 -37.02
N ASP A 228 -1.22 -1.39 -37.38
CA ASP A 228 -0.83 -0.26 -36.54
C ASP A 228 -1.84 0.06 -35.42
N ASP A 229 -3.06 -0.51 -35.47
CA ASP A 229 -4.11 -0.30 -34.46
C ASP A 229 -4.71 -1.64 -34.01
N THR A 230 -3.90 -2.37 -33.25
CA THR A 230 -4.27 -3.66 -32.68
C THR A 230 -4.84 -3.49 -31.29
N SER A 231 -6.00 -2.83 -31.13
CA SER A 231 -6.67 -2.68 -29.86
C SER A 231 -7.76 -3.74 -29.67
N PHE A 232 -7.67 -4.51 -28.56
CA PHE A 232 -8.65 -5.53 -28.19
C PHE A 232 -9.45 -5.05 -26.96
N PRO A 233 -10.75 -4.74 -27.12
CA PRO A 233 -11.56 -4.23 -26.03
C PRO A 233 -11.87 -5.35 -25.03
N ILE A 234 -11.87 -5.00 -23.74
CA ILE A 234 -12.25 -5.88 -22.66
C ILE A 234 -13.04 -5.12 -21.59
N GLU A 235 -14.10 -5.74 -21.10
CA GLU A 235 -14.83 -5.36 -19.91
C GLU A 235 -15.03 -6.62 -19.07
N ALA A 236 -14.49 -6.63 -17.86
CA ALA A 236 -14.48 -7.81 -17.00
C ALA A 236 -14.81 -7.44 -15.56
N GLU A 237 -15.57 -8.30 -14.91
CA GLU A 237 -15.79 -8.28 -13.48
C GLU A 237 -15.35 -9.63 -12.90
N ALA A 238 -14.65 -9.60 -11.78
CA ALA A 238 -14.21 -10.79 -11.08
C ALA A 238 -14.34 -10.61 -9.57
N ALA A 239 -14.57 -11.71 -8.88
CA ALA A 239 -14.57 -11.80 -7.44
C ALA A 239 -13.63 -12.91 -6.98
N ALA A 240 -12.82 -12.63 -5.95
CA ALA A 240 -11.95 -13.59 -5.30
C ALA A 240 -12.09 -13.44 -3.79
N GLY A 241 -12.77 -14.39 -3.14
CA GLY A 241 -13.22 -14.20 -1.76
C GLY A 241 -14.18 -13.01 -1.67
N GLU A 242 -13.88 -12.07 -0.78
CA GLU A 242 -14.64 -10.82 -0.61
C GLU A 242 -14.14 -9.67 -1.51
N ASN A 243 -13.03 -9.87 -2.22
CA ASN A 243 -12.49 -8.88 -3.14
C ASN A 243 -13.24 -8.90 -4.47
N LYS A 244 -13.60 -7.72 -4.97
CA LYS A 244 -14.26 -7.48 -6.25
C LYS A 244 -13.38 -6.62 -7.13
N LEU A 245 -13.19 -7.04 -8.36
CA LEU A 245 -12.40 -6.36 -9.37
C LEU A 245 -13.27 -6.08 -10.59
N GLY A 246 -13.35 -4.84 -11.02
CA GLY A 246 -13.92 -4.41 -12.30
C GLY A 246 -12.81 -3.84 -13.18
N LEU A 247 -12.75 -4.26 -14.44
CA LEU A 247 -11.79 -3.80 -15.44
C LEU A 247 -12.54 -3.40 -16.72
N ARG A 248 -12.18 -2.27 -17.32
CA ARG A 248 -12.74 -1.83 -18.59
C ARG A 248 -11.70 -1.06 -19.40
N GLY A 249 -11.53 -1.39 -20.67
CA GLY A 249 -10.60 -0.68 -21.55
C GLY A 249 -10.12 -1.51 -22.72
N VAL A 250 -8.87 -1.30 -23.11
CA VAL A 250 -8.28 -1.98 -24.27
C VAL A 250 -6.93 -2.59 -23.93
N ILE A 251 -6.67 -3.76 -24.48
CA ILE A 251 -5.36 -4.40 -24.52
C ILE A 251 -4.75 -3.96 -25.86
N ARG A 252 -3.61 -3.28 -25.78
CA ARG A 252 -2.85 -2.86 -26.96
C ARG A 252 -1.86 -3.95 -27.33
N ASP A 253 -1.70 -4.14 -28.63
CA ASP A 253 -0.80 -5.14 -29.19
C ASP A 253 -0.90 -6.50 -28.46
N PRO A 254 -2.03 -7.21 -28.59
CA PRO A 254 -2.26 -8.46 -27.89
C PRO A 254 -1.27 -9.58 -28.27
N ARG A 255 -0.58 -9.45 -29.42
CA ARG A 255 0.46 -10.38 -29.85
C ARG A 255 1.71 -10.34 -28.97
N SER A 256 2.21 -9.15 -28.69
CA SER A 256 3.41 -8.98 -27.85
C SER A 256 3.06 -8.89 -26.37
N LEU A 257 1.77 -8.64 -26.04
CA LEU A 257 1.33 -8.27 -24.70
C LEU A 257 2.22 -7.15 -24.13
N SER A 258 2.56 -6.16 -24.96
CA SER A 258 3.51 -5.09 -24.60
C SER A 258 2.95 -4.17 -23.53
N GLY A 259 1.61 -4.09 -23.42
CA GLY A 259 0.97 -3.30 -22.39
C GLY A 259 -0.56 -3.25 -22.48
N PHE A 260 -1.17 -2.66 -21.48
CA PHE A 260 -2.60 -2.38 -21.45
C PHE A 260 -2.90 -1.10 -20.66
N ALA A 261 -4.07 -0.54 -20.92
CA ALA A 261 -4.61 0.62 -20.22
C ALA A 261 -6.09 0.36 -19.91
N LEU A 262 -6.40 0.13 -18.66
CA LEU A 262 -7.72 -0.27 -18.19
C LEU A 262 -8.19 0.65 -17.06
N GLN A 263 -9.45 1.05 -17.08
CA GLN A 263 -10.10 1.57 -15.88
C GLN A 263 -10.29 0.40 -14.91
N MET A 264 -9.85 0.57 -13.68
CA MET A 264 -9.95 -0.44 -12.64
C MET A 264 -10.78 0.07 -11.47
N GLN A 265 -11.69 -0.77 -11.01
CA GLN A 265 -12.41 -0.63 -9.75
C GLN A 265 -12.04 -1.82 -8.86
N LEU A 266 -11.65 -1.55 -7.63
CA LEU A 266 -11.24 -2.59 -6.69
C LEU A 266 -11.89 -2.32 -5.34
N ALA A 267 -12.57 -3.31 -4.78
CA ALA A 267 -13.24 -3.23 -3.49
C ALA A 267 -13.09 -4.55 -2.73
N GLY A 268 -13.11 -4.49 -1.41
CA GLY A 268 -13.01 -5.68 -0.55
C GLY A 268 -13.18 -5.36 0.92
N ALA A 269 -13.15 -6.40 1.76
CA ALA A 269 -13.30 -6.27 3.21
C ALA A 269 -12.04 -5.71 3.88
N SER A 270 -10.85 -6.10 3.42
CA SER A 270 -9.57 -5.59 3.92
C SER A 270 -8.54 -5.53 2.80
N MET A 271 -7.69 -4.50 2.82
CA MET A 271 -6.56 -4.42 1.88
C MET A 271 -5.53 -5.53 2.10
N ALA A 272 -5.41 -6.06 3.32
CA ALA A 272 -4.52 -7.19 3.62
C ALA A 272 -4.84 -8.45 2.80
N ASP A 273 -6.11 -8.66 2.44
CA ASP A 273 -6.57 -9.82 1.66
C ASP A 273 -6.03 -9.79 0.21
N LEU A 274 -5.60 -8.63 -0.26
CA LEU A 274 -4.97 -8.49 -1.58
C LEU A 274 -3.58 -9.15 -1.63
N TYR A 275 -2.93 -9.42 -0.49
CA TYR A 275 -1.62 -10.06 -0.47
C TYR A 275 -1.61 -11.42 -1.14
N GLU A 276 -2.62 -12.24 -0.89
CA GLU A 276 -2.72 -13.58 -1.50
C GLU A 276 -2.91 -13.52 -3.02
N LEU A 277 -3.52 -12.42 -3.51
CA LEU A 277 -3.79 -12.21 -4.92
C LEU A 277 -2.63 -11.51 -5.65
N THR A 278 -1.92 -10.61 -5.00
CA THR A 278 -0.97 -9.71 -5.66
C THR A 278 0.48 -9.85 -5.17
N GLY A 279 0.69 -10.46 -3.99
CA GLY A 279 1.95 -10.45 -3.28
C GLY A 279 2.34 -9.08 -2.69
N VAL A 280 1.47 -8.07 -2.83
CA VAL A 280 1.69 -6.72 -2.28
C VAL A 280 1.25 -6.69 -0.83
N LEU A 281 2.20 -6.41 0.07
CA LEU A 281 1.89 -6.27 1.50
C LEU A 281 1.19 -4.95 1.75
N LEU A 282 -0.09 -5.02 2.09
CA LEU A 282 -0.92 -3.89 2.50
C LEU A 282 -1.42 -4.11 3.95
N PRO A 283 -1.73 -3.03 4.69
CA PRO A 283 -2.22 -3.16 6.07
C PRO A 283 -3.61 -3.80 6.13
N GLU A 284 -3.93 -4.40 7.27
CA GLU A 284 -5.30 -4.74 7.60
C GLU A 284 -6.11 -3.46 7.73
N THR A 285 -7.22 -3.37 7.03
CA THR A 285 -8.07 -2.18 6.97
C THR A 285 -9.53 -2.55 7.13
N PRO A 286 -10.40 -1.58 7.46
CA PRO A 286 -11.83 -1.71 7.20
C PRO A 286 -12.12 -1.87 5.70
N PRO A 287 -13.38 -2.14 5.32
CA PRO A 287 -13.77 -2.24 3.92
C PRO A 287 -13.29 -1.05 3.09
N TYR A 288 -12.81 -1.38 1.89
CA TYR A 288 -12.24 -0.39 0.98
C TYR A 288 -12.92 -0.45 -0.40
N ALA A 289 -12.89 0.68 -1.10
CA ALA A 289 -13.29 0.79 -2.49
C ALA A 289 -12.45 1.87 -3.19
N THR A 290 -11.84 1.51 -4.32
CA THR A 290 -11.00 2.41 -5.11
C THR A 290 -11.36 2.34 -6.58
N LYS A 291 -11.11 3.42 -7.31
CA LYS A 291 -11.25 3.51 -8.78
C LYS A 291 -10.09 4.31 -9.35
N GLY A 292 -9.56 3.90 -10.49
CA GLY A 292 -8.43 4.56 -11.16
C GLY A 292 -8.08 3.89 -12.47
N ASN A 293 -6.91 4.22 -13.02
CA ASN A 293 -6.43 3.69 -14.29
C ASN A 293 -5.29 2.70 -14.04
N LEU A 294 -5.47 1.44 -14.42
CA LEU A 294 -4.44 0.41 -14.36
C LEU A 294 -3.70 0.37 -15.69
N LEU A 295 -2.42 0.68 -15.65
CA LEU A 295 -1.50 0.56 -16.77
C LEU A 295 -0.58 -0.64 -16.52
N GLY A 296 -0.47 -1.51 -17.50
CA GLY A 296 0.52 -2.59 -17.49
C GLY A 296 1.56 -2.33 -18.58
N LYS A 297 2.83 -2.49 -18.26
CA LYS A 297 3.94 -2.40 -19.21
C LYS A 297 4.87 -3.57 -19.01
N LYS A 298 5.18 -4.29 -20.08
CA LYS A 298 6.18 -5.33 -20.07
C LYS A 298 7.55 -4.69 -20.33
N GLU A 299 8.43 -4.79 -19.35
CA GLU A 299 9.86 -4.52 -19.52
C GLU A 299 10.55 -5.77 -20.09
N ALA A 300 11.86 -5.74 -20.31
CA ALA A 300 12.56 -6.89 -20.90
C ALA A 300 12.33 -8.19 -20.10
N ASP A 301 12.46 -8.13 -18.74
CA ASP A 301 12.45 -9.33 -17.90
C ASP A 301 11.31 -9.36 -16.86
N PHE A 302 10.50 -8.29 -16.75
CA PHE A 302 9.44 -8.21 -15.74
C PHE A 302 8.29 -7.29 -16.17
N TRP A 303 7.18 -7.37 -15.45
CA TRP A 303 6.04 -6.48 -15.63
C TRP A 303 6.06 -5.34 -14.61
N THR A 304 5.65 -4.16 -15.08
CA THR A 304 5.33 -3.00 -14.23
C THR A 304 3.84 -2.71 -14.35
N PHE A 305 3.16 -2.70 -13.22
CA PHE A 305 1.74 -2.34 -13.09
C PHE A 305 1.64 -1.00 -12.39
N THR A 306 1.00 -0.03 -13.01
CA THR A 306 0.80 1.30 -12.43
C THR A 306 -0.68 1.56 -12.23
N TYR A 307 -1.12 1.68 -10.99
CA TYR A 307 -2.46 2.15 -10.64
C TYR A 307 -2.42 3.66 -10.50
N LYS A 308 -2.78 4.34 -11.60
CA LYS A 308 -2.60 5.77 -11.80
C LYS A 308 -3.86 6.55 -11.44
N ASP A 309 -3.66 7.70 -10.77
CA ASP A 309 -4.69 8.68 -10.46
C ASP A 309 -5.92 8.05 -9.79
N PHE A 310 -5.68 7.06 -8.94
CA PHE A 310 -6.78 6.42 -8.24
C PHE A 310 -7.30 7.27 -7.09
N THR A 311 -8.57 7.11 -6.84
CA THR A 311 -9.29 7.69 -5.69
C THR A 311 -10.12 6.61 -5.02
N GLY A 312 -10.34 6.72 -3.73
CA GLY A 312 -11.14 5.74 -3.00
C GLY A 312 -11.34 6.08 -1.54
N LYS A 313 -11.92 5.11 -0.85
CA LYS A 313 -12.16 5.15 0.60
C LYS A 313 -11.64 3.88 1.24
N VAL A 314 -11.20 4.01 2.48
CA VAL A 314 -10.81 2.92 3.38
C VAL A 314 -11.47 3.20 4.71
N GLY A 315 -12.52 2.46 5.06
CA GLY A 315 -13.37 2.82 6.19
C GLY A 315 -13.98 4.21 6.02
N ALA A 316 -13.70 5.09 6.96
CA ALA A 316 -14.09 6.49 6.93
C ALA A 316 -13.03 7.45 6.37
N SER A 317 -11.86 6.90 5.99
CA SER A 317 -10.74 7.65 5.41
C SER A 317 -10.85 7.72 3.88
N ASP A 318 -10.40 8.82 3.30
CA ASP A 318 -10.17 8.92 1.86
C ASP A 318 -8.73 8.56 1.52
N ILE A 319 -8.52 8.07 0.31
CA ILE A 319 -7.20 7.78 -0.23
C ILE A 319 -7.17 8.08 -1.73
N ALA A 320 -6.11 8.71 -2.19
CA ALA A 320 -5.88 8.97 -3.60
C ALA A 320 -4.38 8.87 -3.91
N GLY A 321 -4.03 8.69 -5.19
CA GLY A 321 -2.63 8.69 -5.57
C GLY A 321 -2.32 7.89 -6.82
N THR A 322 -1.04 7.57 -6.94
CA THR A 322 -0.50 6.70 -7.98
C THR A 322 0.50 5.74 -7.35
N LEU A 323 0.33 4.45 -7.60
CA LEU A 323 1.24 3.39 -7.15
C LEU A 323 1.72 2.58 -8.35
N ALA A 324 3.00 2.29 -8.41
CA ALA A 324 3.62 1.44 -9.41
C ALA A 324 4.27 0.23 -8.74
N TYR A 325 3.94 -0.97 -9.21
CA TYR A 325 4.46 -2.25 -8.76
C TYR A 325 5.25 -2.90 -9.87
N ALA A 326 6.57 -3.03 -9.70
CA ALA A 326 7.48 -3.66 -10.64
C ALA A 326 7.89 -5.04 -10.13
N GLN A 327 7.62 -6.11 -10.91
CA GLN A 327 7.92 -7.51 -10.57
C GLN A 327 9.40 -7.88 -10.77
N ARG A 328 10.30 -6.97 -10.44
CA ARG A 328 11.74 -7.18 -10.62
C ARG A 328 12.31 -8.22 -9.63
N LYS A 329 13.45 -8.83 -10.00
CA LYS A 329 14.23 -9.72 -9.13
C LYS A 329 15.35 -8.92 -8.42
N PRO A 330 15.83 -9.31 -7.23
CA PRO A 330 15.39 -10.47 -6.43
C PRO A 330 14.07 -10.22 -5.68
N ARG A 331 13.60 -8.98 -5.58
CA ARG A 331 12.33 -8.61 -4.93
C ARG A 331 11.57 -7.59 -5.77
N PRO A 332 10.25 -7.69 -5.80
CA PRO A 332 9.42 -6.65 -6.42
C PRO A 332 9.61 -5.30 -5.71
N LEU A 333 9.30 -4.22 -6.43
CA LEU A 333 9.39 -2.87 -5.94
C LEU A 333 8.04 -2.16 -6.05
N LEU A 334 7.56 -1.60 -4.94
CA LEU A 334 6.41 -0.71 -4.89
C LEU A 334 6.87 0.74 -4.76
N THR A 335 6.49 1.60 -5.69
CA THR A 335 6.79 3.04 -5.65
C THR A 335 5.54 3.87 -5.87
N GLY A 336 5.56 5.13 -5.42
CA GLY A 336 4.48 6.04 -5.75
C GLY A 336 4.26 7.15 -4.74
N ALA A 337 3.08 7.78 -4.86
CA ALA A 337 2.65 8.84 -3.97
C ALA A 337 1.17 8.64 -3.60
N LEU A 338 0.88 8.78 -2.32
CA LEU A 338 -0.45 8.69 -1.74
C LEU A 338 -0.81 10.01 -1.08
N THR A 339 -2.06 10.41 -1.21
CA THR A 339 -2.63 11.59 -0.57
C THR A 339 -3.93 11.23 0.15
N SER A 340 -4.22 11.93 1.24
CA SER A 340 -5.49 11.84 1.96
C SER A 340 -5.88 13.21 2.49
N GLN A 341 -7.14 13.60 2.35
CA GLN A 341 -7.67 14.82 2.97
C GLN A 341 -8.01 14.55 4.44
N GLN A 342 -8.59 13.37 4.72
CA GLN A 342 -8.92 12.96 6.06
C GLN A 342 -8.61 11.46 6.26
N LEU A 343 -7.64 11.18 7.11
CA LEU A 343 -7.25 9.82 7.48
C LEU A 343 -7.54 9.59 8.97
N ARG A 344 -8.24 8.52 9.28
CA ARG A 344 -8.39 8.03 10.66
C ARG A 344 -7.35 6.96 10.92
N LEU A 345 -6.54 7.11 11.96
CA LEU A 345 -5.52 6.09 12.29
C LEU A 345 -6.15 4.70 12.56
N ALA A 346 -7.38 4.68 13.07
CA ALA A 346 -8.14 3.43 13.25
C ALA A 346 -8.37 2.65 11.94
N ASP A 347 -8.42 3.33 10.80
CA ASP A 347 -8.64 2.71 9.49
C ASP A 347 -7.36 2.10 8.89
N LEU A 348 -6.19 2.35 9.50
CA LEU A 348 -4.91 1.75 9.10
C LEU A 348 -4.59 0.43 9.83
N GLY A 349 -5.49 0.00 10.72
CA GLY A 349 -5.34 -1.21 11.52
C GLY A 349 -4.15 -1.16 12.49
N PRO A 350 -3.74 -2.30 13.04
CA PRO A 350 -2.75 -2.39 14.12
C PRO A 350 -1.32 -1.96 13.73
N THR A 351 -1.06 -1.66 12.46
CA THR A 351 0.28 -1.26 11.98
C THR A 351 0.77 0.07 12.56
N VAL A 352 -0.11 0.89 13.14
CA VAL A 352 0.23 2.23 13.67
C VAL A 352 -0.15 2.39 15.14
N GLY A 353 -0.59 1.33 15.82
CA GLY A 353 -1.00 1.40 17.23
C GLY A 353 -2.21 2.29 17.48
N ALA A 354 -3.17 2.29 16.56
CA ALA A 354 -4.43 2.98 16.73
C ALA A 354 -5.40 2.11 17.54
N ASP A 355 -5.92 2.64 18.65
CA ASP A 355 -7.07 2.05 19.36
C ASP A 355 -8.26 1.98 18.39
N THR A 356 -8.60 0.80 17.92
CA THR A 356 -9.83 0.55 17.16
C THR A 356 -11.03 0.48 18.13
N GLY A 357 -11.37 1.61 18.72
CA GLY A 357 -12.40 1.72 19.74
C GLY A 357 -13.84 1.68 19.24
N THR A 358 -14.14 0.98 18.13
CA THR A 358 -15.54 0.71 17.73
C THR A 358 -15.63 -0.67 17.13
N GLY A 359 -16.23 -1.58 17.91
CA GLY A 359 -16.38 -2.98 17.55
C GLY A 359 -17.17 -3.21 16.27
N THR A 360 -16.52 -3.83 15.30
CA THR A 360 -17.11 -4.85 14.47
C THR A 360 -16.42 -6.17 14.85
N LYS A 361 -17.20 -7.06 15.44
CA LYS A 361 -16.80 -8.40 15.83
C LYS A 361 -16.44 -9.15 14.54
N GLU A 362 -15.12 -9.33 14.31
CA GLU A 362 -14.54 -10.38 13.46
C GLU A 362 -13.22 -10.02 12.76
N ALA A 363 -12.76 -8.77 12.78
CA ALA A 363 -11.37 -8.45 12.43
C ALA A 363 -10.47 -8.84 13.63
N GLY A 364 -9.43 -9.60 13.39
CA GLY A 364 -8.60 -10.31 14.38
C GLY A 364 -8.41 -9.56 15.69
N LYS A 365 -8.63 -10.26 16.81
CA LYS A 365 -8.64 -9.76 18.19
C LYS A 365 -7.46 -8.83 18.47
N VAL A 366 -7.66 -7.53 18.29
CA VAL A 366 -6.78 -6.49 18.82
C VAL A 366 -6.80 -6.64 20.34
N LYS A 367 -5.67 -6.97 20.93
CA LYS A 367 -5.54 -7.06 22.39
C LYS A 367 -5.62 -5.64 22.92
N ALA A 368 -6.75 -5.26 23.48
CA ALA A 368 -6.87 -3.98 24.18
C ALA A 368 -5.74 -3.87 25.22
N PRO A 369 -5.10 -2.68 25.36
CA PRO A 369 -4.13 -2.47 26.42
C PRO A 369 -4.74 -2.86 27.76
N ALA A 370 -3.95 -3.45 28.65
CA ALA A 370 -4.40 -3.81 29.99
C ALA A 370 -5.03 -2.57 30.67
N PRO A 371 -6.01 -2.75 31.58
CA PRO A 371 -6.60 -1.63 32.30
C PRO A 371 -5.53 -0.70 32.88
N GLY A 372 -5.62 0.60 32.61
CA GLY A 372 -4.65 1.60 33.05
C GLY A 372 -3.46 1.85 32.10
N LYS A 373 -3.28 1.08 31.01
CA LYS A 373 -2.21 1.29 30.03
C LYS A 373 -2.68 2.09 28.81
N ALA A 374 -1.77 2.90 28.26
CA ALA A 374 -2.03 3.82 27.14
C ALA A 374 -1.18 3.52 25.89
N LEU A 375 -0.02 2.85 26.05
CA LEU A 375 0.87 2.56 24.94
C LEU A 375 0.38 1.37 24.11
N PRO A 376 0.50 1.42 22.75
CA PRO A 376 0.10 0.33 21.88
C PRO A 376 0.88 -0.96 22.14
N VAL A 377 0.14 -2.08 22.24
CA VAL A 377 0.69 -3.42 22.53
C VAL A 377 0.59 -4.36 21.33
N ASP A 378 0.06 -3.88 20.19
CA ASP A 378 -0.08 -4.68 18.99
C ASP A 378 1.29 -4.97 18.38
N GLN A 379 1.47 -6.22 17.93
CA GLN A 379 2.74 -6.67 17.37
C GLN A 379 2.87 -6.27 15.91
N PHE A 380 4.04 -5.80 15.53
CA PHE A 380 4.40 -5.62 14.13
C PHE A 380 4.54 -6.98 13.44
N ASN A 381 3.79 -7.22 12.38
CA ASN A 381 3.93 -8.42 11.55
C ASN A 381 5.12 -8.28 10.60
N THR A 382 6.31 -8.68 11.05
CA THR A 382 7.55 -8.56 10.27
C THR A 382 7.80 -9.72 9.31
N ALA A 383 6.99 -10.79 9.39
CA ALA A 383 7.20 -12.01 8.59
C ALA A 383 7.24 -11.72 7.07
N LYS A 384 6.45 -10.77 6.63
CA LYS A 384 6.32 -10.39 5.21
C LYS A 384 7.18 -9.18 4.80
N TRP A 385 7.92 -8.55 5.69
CA TRP A 385 8.73 -7.36 5.38
C TRP A 385 9.83 -7.58 4.35
N GLY A 386 10.24 -8.83 4.15
CA GLY A 386 11.20 -9.23 3.10
C GLY A 386 10.57 -9.57 1.76
N ALA A 387 9.24 -9.53 1.63
CA ALA A 387 8.55 -9.94 0.41
C ALA A 387 8.68 -8.92 -0.74
N LEU A 388 8.81 -7.63 -0.41
CA LEU A 388 8.97 -6.56 -1.40
C LEU A 388 9.79 -5.39 -0.84
N ASP A 389 10.40 -4.62 -1.73
CA ASP A 389 10.93 -3.30 -1.43
C ASP A 389 9.86 -2.24 -1.71
N ALA A 390 9.85 -1.13 -0.95
CA ALA A 390 8.89 -0.05 -1.17
C ALA A 390 9.53 1.34 -0.99
N GLU A 391 9.07 2.30 -1.78
CA GLU A 391 9.33 3.72 -1.59
C GLU A 391 8.08 4.51 -1.94
N VAL A 392 7.32 4.91 -0.93
CA VAL A 392 6.03 5.59 -1.10
C VAL A 392 6.05 6.91 -0.35
N LYS A 393 5.75 8.01 -1.05
CA LYS A 393 5.49 9.31 -0.44
C LYS A 393 4.06 9.39 0.03
N PHE A 394 3.84 9.86 1.25
CA PHE A 394 2.51 10.07 1.80
C PHE A 394 2.33 11.52 2.23
N THR A 395 1.20 12.12 1.87
CA THR A 395 0.77 13.46 2.29
C THR A 395 -0.65 13.38 2.82
N GLY A 396 -0.85 13.75 4.08
CA GLY A 396 -2.16 13.77 4.75
C GLY A 396 -2.51 15.16 5.27
N LYS A 397 -3.64 15.72 4.84
CA LYS A 397 -4.11 17.04 5.32
C LYS A 397 -4.48 17.01 6.79
N GLN A 398 -5.27 16.01 7.18
CA GLN A 398 -5.77 15.84 8.53
C GLN A 398 -5.74 14.36 8.92
N ILE A 399 -5.03 14.04 10.00
CA ILE A 399 -4.99 12.70 10.54
C ILE A 399 -5.62 12.69 11.92
N LEU A 400 -6.68 11.92 12.08
CA LEU A 400 -7.47 11.83 13.31
C LEU A 400 -7.01 10.58 14.09
N ARG A 401 -6.43 10.81 15.28
CA ARG A 401 -6.27 9.77 16.31
C ARG A 401 -7.44 9.80 17.27
N THR A 402 -7.73 11.01 17.81
CA THR A 402 -8.89 11.36 18.63
C THR A 402 -9.47 12.66 18.08
N ALA A 403 -10.71 12.98 18.41
CA ALA A 403 -11.36 14.20 17.90
C ALA A 403 -10.70 15.49 18.40
N ASP A 404 -9.98 15.45 19.54
CA ASP A 404 -9.54 16.63 20.27
C ASP A 404 -8.24 17.26 19.71
N ILE A 405 -7.29 16.46 19.19
CA ILE A 405 -6.00 16.97 18.71
C ILE A 405 -5.64 16.27 17.38
N PRO A 406 -6.09 16.80 16.24
CA PRO A 406 -5.73 16.25 14.94
C PRO A 406 -4.27 16.58 14.57
N LEU A 407 -3.58 15.63 13.96
CA LEU A 407 -2.32 15.91 13.26
C LEU A 407 -2.67 16.51 11.90
N ARG A 408 -2.02 17.60 11.55
CA ARG A 408 -2.25 18.30 10.27
C ARG A 408 -1.00 18.29 9.41
N ASP A 409 -1.22 18.39 8.10
CA ASP A 409 -0.15 18.51 7.10
C ASP A 409 0.97 17.49 7.32
N VAL A 410 0.55 16.22 7.40
CA VAL A 410 1.48 15.09 7.59
C VAL A 410 2.16 14.79 6.27
N GLU A 411 3.47 14.72 6.30
CA GLU A 411 4.30 14.36 5.15
C GLU A 411 5.33 13.32 5.58
N THR A 412 5.47 12.25 4.79
CA THR A 412 6.51 11.26 5.03
C THR A 412 6.90 10.51 3.75
N THR A 413 8.11 10.00 3.72
CA THR A 413 8.55 8.98 2.77
C THR A 413 8.71 7.67 3.52
N ILE A 414 7.86 6.71 3.17
CA ILE A 414 7.86 5.34 3.70
C ILE A 414 8.80 4.53 2.82
N ARG A 415 9.90 4.04 3.38
CA ARG A 415 10.81 3.13 2.68
C ARG A 415 10.89 1.81 3.40
N MET A 416 10.70 0.73 2.64
CA MET A 416 10.95 -0.64 3.08
C MET A 416 12.06 -1.22 2.20
N LYS A 417 13.16 -1.60 2.80
CA LYS A 417 14.28 -2.24 2.09
C LYS A 417 14.99 -3.22 3.02
N ASP A 418 15.22 -4.44 2.56
CA ASP A 418 15.91 -5.48 3.34
C ASP A 418 15.34 -5.66 4.76
N LYS A 419 14.01 -5.72 4.89
CA LYS A 419 13.28 -5.79 6.17
C LYS A 419 13.50 -4.59 7.10
N VAL A 420 13.97 -3.47 6.58
CA VAL A 420 14.12 -2.23 7.32
C VAL A 420 13.10 -1.22 6.84
N LEU A 421 12.20 -0.83 7.75
CA LEU A 421 11.21 0.23 7.53
C LEU A 421 11.78 1.55 8.01
N THR A 422 11.71 2.59 7.18
CA THR A 422 12.04 3.96 7.56
C THR A 422 10.93 4.92 7.19
N LEU A 423 10.66 5.87 8.09
CA LEU A 423 9.82 7.04 7.86
C LEU A 423 10.72 8.27 7.98
N THR A 424 11.09 8.88 6.85
CA THR A 424 12.13 9.92 6.84
C THR A 424 11.91 10.96 5.73
N PRO A 425 11.67 12.23 6.07
CA PRO A 425 11.19 12.66 7.39
C PRO A 425 9.74 12.24 7.60
N LEU A 426 9.29 12.13 8.83
CA LEU A 426 7.88 12.17 9.21
C LEU A 426 7.64 13.55 9.83
N SER A 427 6.94 14.43 9.14
CA SER A 427 6.66 15.80 9.56
C SER A 427 5.17 16.03 9.67
N PHE A 428 4.72 16.75 10.70
CA PHE A 428 3.31 17.13 10.87
C PHE A 428 3.17 18.35 11.77
N ALA A 429 2.06 19.05 11.60
CA ALA A 429 1.68 20.14 12.49
C ALA A 429 0.87 19.59 13.67
N LEU A 430 1.18 20.04 14.87
CA LEU A 430 0.51 19.68 16.12
C LEU A 430 0.45 20.89 17.03
N ALA A 431 -0.73 21.22 17.54
CA ALA A 431 -0.95 22.32 18.49
C ALA A 431 -0.24 23.62 18.04
N GLY A 432 -0.44 24.03 16.81
CA GLY A 432 0.13 25.25 16.22
C GLY A 432 1.62 25.19 15.89
N GLY A 433 2.35 24.17 16.34
CA GLY A 433 3.76 23.94 16.05
C GLY A 433 4.00 22.84 15.03
N ARG A 434 5.26 22.52 14.79
CA ARG A 434 5.70 21.44 13.88
C ARG A 434 6.53 20.40 14.62
N ILE A 435 6.17 19.14 14.36
CA ILE A 435 6.97 17.97 14.77
C ILE A 435 7.64 17.40 13.52
N THR A 436 8.93 17.15 13.60
CA THR A 436 9.68 16.45 12.55
C THR A 436 10.40 15.27 13.18
N SER A 437 10.27 14.09 12.60
CA SER A 437 10.94 12.90 13.13
C SER A 437 11.55 12.04 12.02
N ASN A 438 12.56 11.24 12.39
CA ASN A 438 13.11 10.16 11.59
C ASN A 438 12.96 8.87 12.39
N ILE A 439 12.19 7.94 11.86
CA ILE A 439 11.92 6.65 12.50
C ILE A 439 12.54 5.56 11.64
N ARG A 440 13.24 4.62 12.27
CA ARG A 440 13.78 3.41 11.66
C ARG A 440 13.43 2.21 12.50
N LEU A 441 12.84 1.20 11.87
CA LEU A 441 12.54 -0.11 12.44
C LEU A 441 13.30 -1.17 11.62
N ASP A 442 14.18 -1.92 12.26
CA ASP A 442 14.99 -2.97 11.64
C ASP A 442 14.44 -4.35 12.04
N GLY A 443 13.80 -5.03 11.08
CA GLY A 443 13.15 -6.33 11.27
C GLY A 443 13.96 -7.51 10.74
N ARG A 444 15.28 -7.40 10.61
CA ARG A 444 16.15 -8.50 10.17
C ARG A 444 16.26 -9.59 11.24
N GLU A 445 16.20 -9.20 12.51
CA GLU A 445 16.18 -10.10 13.65
C GLU A 445 14.73 -10.39 14.10
N LYS A 446 14.57 -11.38 15.01
CA LYS A 446 13.27 -11.75 15.60
C LYS A 446 12.65 -10.63 16.45
N VAL A 447 13.49 -9.81 17.06
CA VAL A 447 13.08 -8.63 17.83
C VAL A 447 13.52 -7.40 17.04
N LEU A 448 12.58 -6.48 16.81
CA LEU A 448 12.85 -5.25 16.07
C LEU A 448 13.83 -4.35 16.86
N ASP A 449 14.83 -3.83 16.16
CA ASP A 449 15.62 -2.69 16.61
C ASP A 449 14.96 -1.40 16.11
N ALA A 450 14.55 -0.54 17.06
CA ALA A 450 13.90 0.72 16.79
C ALA A 450 14.81 1.91 17.09
N SER A 451 14.79 2.92 16.23
CA SER A 451 15.37 4.22 16.53
C SER A 451 14.42 5.33 16.10
N ALA A 452 14.29 6.35 16.95
CA ALA A 452 13.48 7.52 16.69
C ALA A 452 14.26 8.78 17.07
N ARG A 453 14.26 9.77 16.19
CA ARG A 453 14.70 11.14 16.46
C ARG A 453 13.53 12.05 16.23
N VAL A 454 13.29 12.97 17.15
CA VAL A 454 12.15 13.88 17.12
C VAL A 454 12.61 15.29 17.40
N ALA A 455 12.14 16.23 16.62
CA ALA A 455 12.30 17.66 16.86
C ALA A 455 10.91 18.30 16.92
N ALA A 456 10.63 19.02 17.99
CA ALA A 456 9.41 19.81 18.18
C ALA A 456 9.77 21.30 18.10
N ARG A 457 9.01 22.09 17.37
CA ARG A 457 9.22 23.52 17.20
C ARG A 457 7.90 24.28 17.28
N GLY A 458 7.83 25.27 18.15
CA GLY A 458 6.69 26.17 18.30
C GLY A 458 5.40 25.51 18.77
N VAL A 459 5.46 24.40 19.53
CA VAL A 459 4.28 23.68 20.00
C VAL A 459 3.63 24.43 21.15
N LYS A 460 2.42 24.94 20.93
CA LYS A 460 1.73 25.81 21.89
C LYS A 460 1.12 25.01 23.03
N ILE A 461 1.49 25.34 24.25
CA ILE A 461 1.06 24.64 25.46
C ILE A 461 -0.47 24.61 25.60
N ARG A 462 -1.14 25.73 25.39
CA ARG A 462 -2.60 25.84 25.49
C ARG A 462 -3.36 24.94 24.50
N GLU A 463 -2.82 24.74 23.33
CA GLU A 463 -3.44 23.92 22.28
C GLU A 463 -3.21 22.41 22.52
N LEU A 464 -2.19 22.04 23.33
CA LEU A 464 -2.00 20.65 23.77
C LEU A 464 -3.03 20.20 24.81
N PHE A 465 -3.56 21.14 25.60
CA PHE A 465 -4.47 20.84 26.71
C PHE A 465 -5.82 21.60 26.57
N PRO A 466 -6.59 21.39 25.49
CA PRO A 466 -7.79 22.20 25.19
C PRO A 466 -8.90 22.06 26.24
N LYS A 467 -8.92 20.96 26.99
CA LYS A 467 -9.95 20.67 28.03
C LYS A 467 -9.59 21.20 29.41
N LEU A 468 -8.35 21.61 29.64
CA LEU A 468 -7.90 22.12 30.92
C LEU A 468 -8.03 23.63 30.99
N GLN A 469 -9.09 24.13 31.63
CA GLN A 469 -9.36 25.58 31.77
C GLN A 469 -8.17 26.35 32.35
N SER A 470 -7.46 25.79 33.33
CA SER A 470 -6.27 26.37 33.92
C SER A 470 -5.11 26.56 32.93
N MET A 471 -5.02 25.74 31.89
CA MET A 471 -3.99 25.81 30.86
C MET A 471 -4.37 26.77 29.70
N GLN A 472 -5.63 27.19 29.61
CA GLN A 472 -6.05 28.14 28.59
C GLN A 472 -5.42 29.55 28.79
N ALA A 473 -5.11 29.89 30.03
CA ALA A 473 -4.43 31.12 30.38
C ALA A 473 -2.90 31.00 30.33
N THR A 474 -2.35 29.82 29.97
CA THR A 474 -0.90 29.60 29.85
C THR A 474 -0.48 29.76 28.38
N PHE A 475 0.41 30.70 28.15
CA PHE A 475 1.01 30.97 26.84
C PHE A 475 2.47 30.53 26.87
N GLY A 476 2.96 30.02 25.75
CA GLY A 476 4.33 29.59 25.58
C GLY A 476 4.45 28.52 24.52
N GLU A 477 5.64 28.43 23.92
CA GLU A 477 5.94 27.50 22.85
C GLU A 477 7.03 26.53 23.27
N ILE A 478 6.72 25.23 23.20
CA ILE A 478 7.67 24.17 23.46
C ILE A 478 8.55 23.96 22.23
N ASN A 479 9.87 24.04 22.45
CA ASN A 479 10.89 23.64 21.51
C ASN A 479 11.72 22.52 22.14
N GLY A 480 11.95 21.43 21.42
CA GLY A 480 12.68 20.30 22.02
C GLY A 480 13.22 19.34 20.98
N ASP A 481 14.19 18.56 21.41
CA ASP A 481 14.82 17.51 20.62
C ASP A 481 14.93 16.23 21.44
N GLY A 482 14.66 15.08 20.82
CA GLY A 482 14.77 13.78 21.46
C GLY A 482 15.39 12.76 20.51
N ALA A 483 16.15 11.82 21.09
CA ALA A 483 16.69 10.69 20.37
C ALA A 483 16.63 9.45 21.25
N LEU A 484 15.96 8.42 20.75
CA LEU A 484 15.77 7.16 21.46
C LEU A 484 16.10 5.96 20.56
N VAL A 485 16.67 4.93 21.14
CA VAL A 485 16.80 3.60 20.55
C VAL A 485 16.21 2.59 21.53
N GLY A 486 15.60 1.54 20.99
CA GLY A 486 14.98 0.50 21.82
C GLY A 486 14.73 -0.78 21.03
N LYS A 487 14.34 -1.85 21.71
CA LYS A 487 14.07 -3.15 21.13
C LYS A 487 12.69 -3.64 21.53
N GLY A 488 11.98 -4.25 20.59
CA GLY A 488 10.66 -4.82 20.89
C GLY A 488 9.83 -5.02 19.64
N ASN A 489 8.80 -5.86 19.74
CA ASN A 489 7.89 -6.13 18.62
C ASN A 489 6.57 -5.35 18.74
N THR A 490 6.46 -4.46 19.74
CA THR A 490 5.33 -3.53 19.95
C THR A 490 5.88 -2.15 20.30
N VAL A 491 5.11 -1.09 20.13
CA VAL A 491 5.50 0.27 20.53
C VAL A 491 5.79 0.33 22.03
N ALA A 492 4.95 -0.30 22.86
CA ALA A 492 5.15 -0.36 24.31
C ALA A 492 6.47 -1.06 24.67
N ALA A 493 6.81 -2.18 24.02
CA ALA A 493 8.07 -2.89 24.27
C ALA A 493 9.29 -2.08 23.82
N MET A 494 9.24 -1.42 22.67
CA MET A 494 10.31 -0.55 22.17
C MET A 494 10.58 0.62 23.14
N LEU A 495 9.53 1.27 23.61
CA LEU A 495 9.64 2.35 24.59
C LEU A 495 10.09 1.83 25.96
N GLY A 496 9.59 0.65 26.37
CA GLY A 496 9.96 0.02 27.65
C GLY A 496 11.42 -0.43 27.73
N THR A 497 12.10 -0.57 26.61
CA THR A 497 13.55 -0.90 26.54
C THR A 497 14.40 0.30 26.08
N SER A 498 13.76 1.45 25.88
CA SER A 498 14.42 2.59 25.23
C SER A 498 15.56 3.19 26.04
N GLN A 499 16.52 3.75 25.28
CA GLN A 499 17.67 4.49 25.80
C GLN A 499 17.89 5.76 24.98
N GLY A 500 18.35 6.83 25.62
CA GLY A 500 18.66 8.08 24.95
C GLY A 500 18.36 9.31 25.79
N GLU A 501 18.14 10.44 25.15
CA GLU A 501 17.90 11.74 25.80
C GLU A 501 16.73 12.47 25.14
N ILE A 502 16.01 13.24 25.97
CA ILE A 502 14.94 14.14 25.54
C ILE A 502 15.17 15.49 26.23
N ASN A 503 15.29 16.55 25.47
CA ASN A 503 15.52 17.89 25.91
C ASN A 503 14.42 18.82 25.43
N ALA A 504 13.95 19.74 26.27
CA ALA A 504 12.91 20.70 25.91
C ALA A 504 13.13 22.05 26.58
N VAL A 505 12.76 23.10 25.89
CA VAL A 505 12.77 24.48 26.40
C VAL A 505 11.44 25.16 26.06
N VAL A 506 11.00 26.06 26.94
CA VAL A 506 9.99 27.07 26.64
C VAL A 506 10.63 28.41 26.83
N THR A 507 10.65 29.21 25.77
CA THR A 507 11.14 30.57 25.77
C THR A 507 9.97 31.49 25.46
N GLU A 508 9.83 32.58 26.17
CA GLU A 508 8.76 33.55 25.96
C GLU A 508 7.37 32.98 26.21
N GLY A 509 6.85 33.18 27.39
CA GLY A 509 5.53 32.70 27.75
C GLY A 509 5.01 33.35 29.00
N THR A 510 3.75 33.04 29.29
CA THR A 510 3.10 33.41 30.55
C THR A 510 2.45 32.18 31.15
N VAL A 511 2.35 32.16 32.46
CA VAL A 511 1.63 31.16 33.20
C VAL A 511 0.57 31.81 34.11
N SER A 512 -0.56 31.17 34.24
CA SER A 512 -1.62 31.61 35.14
C SER A 512 -1.09 31.68 36.59
N GLN A 513 -1.26 32.86 37.22
CA GLN A 513 -0.92 33.05 38.63
C GLN A 513 -1.71 32.09 39.50
N PHE A 514 -2.99 31.85 39.18
CA PHE A 514 -3.82 30.85 39.88
C PHE A 514 -3.17 29.45 39.84
N VAL A 515 -2.64 29.03 38.70
CA VAL A 515 -1.92 27.73 38.58
C VAL A 515 -0.66 27.70 39.39
N LEU A 516 0.14 28.78 39.45
CA LEU A 516 1.35 28.87 40.26
C LEU A 516 1.02 28.90 41.75
N GLU A 517 0.00 29.64 42.16
CA GLU A 517 -0.41 29.70 43.57
C GLU A 517 -1.05 28.39 44.04
N LEU A 518 -1.82 27.75 43.15
CA LEU A 518 -2.36 26.40 43.44
C LEU A 518 -1.22 25.37 43.54
N ALA A 519 -0.24 25.40 42.67
CA ALA A 519 0.96 24.56 42.74
C ALA A 519 1.79 24.85 44.00
N GLY A 520 1.83 26.11 44.42
CA GLY A 520 2.50 26.53 45.69
C GLY A 520 1.66 26.33 46.94
N LEU A 521 0.42 25.87 46.82
CA LEU A 521 -0.55 25.76 47.94
C LEU A 521 -0.77 27.06 48.70
N ASN A 522 -0.72 28.18 48.00
CA ASN A 522 -1.09 29.49 48.55
C ASN A 522 -2.61 29.67 48.45
N VAL A 523 -3.35 29.07 49.39
CA VAL A 523 -4.80 28.97 49.32
C VAL A 523 -5.45 30.38 49.28
N ALA A 524 -4.94 31.33 50.05
CA ALA A 524 -5.46 32.69 50.04
C ALA A 524 -5.32 33.39 48.67
N ASN A 525 -4.13 33.29 48.07
CA ASN A 525 -3.88 33.90 46.78
C ASN A 525 -4.57 33.14 45.64
N ALA A 526 -4.69 31.83 45.70
CA ALA A 526 -5.46 31.04 44.75
C ALA A 526 -6.95 31.38 44.77
N VAL A 527 -7.52 31.56 46.00
CA VAL A 527 -8.91 32.02 46.17
C VAL A 527 -9.06 33.45 45.67
N TYR A 528 -8.12 34.32 45.99
CA TYR A 528 -8.12 35.71 45.51
C TYR A 528 -8.07 35.75 43.98
N ALA A 529 -7.14 35.02 43.33
CA ALA A 529 -7.06 34.94 41.87
C ALA A 529 -8.33 34.39 41.22
N LYS A 530 -8.99 33.42 41.89
CA LYS A 530 -10.28 32.86 41.40
C LYS A 530 -11.44 33.82 41.55
N LEU A 531 -11.48 34.66 42.58
CA LEU A 531 -12.58 35.59 42.87
C LEU A 531 -12.43 36.94 42.15
N PHE A 532 -11.22 37.43 41.98
CA PHE A 532 -10.91 38.77 41.52
C PHE A 532 -10.22 38.81 40.14
N GLY A 533 -10.05 37.68 39.51
CA GLY A 533 -9.44 37.52 38.20
C GLY A 533 -8.00 36.95 38.25
N ASP A 534 -7.73 36.03 37.37
CA ASP A 534 -6.41 35.39 37.22
C ASP A 534 -5.48 36.32 36.45
N LYS A 535 -4.34 36.64 37.05
CA LYS A 535 -3.26 37.40 36.39
C LYS A 535 -2.29 36.50 35.68
N GLN A 536 -1.73 36.97 34.57
CA GLN A 536 -0.66 36.31 33.86
C GLN A 536 0.69 36.71 34.46
N THR A 537 1.49 35.73 34.83
CA THR A 537 2.89 35.92 35.30
C THR A 537 3.82 35.54 34.16
N MET A 538 4.81 36.37 33.87
CA MET A 538 5.77 36.08 32.82
C MET A 538 6.68 34.91 33.20
N LEU A 539 6.91 34.05 32.24
CA LEU A 539 7.94 33.00 32.31
C LEU A 539 9.27 33.57 31.85
N ASN A 540 10.26 33.49 32.73
CA ASN A 540 11.64 33.83 32.38
C ASN A 540 12.25 32.71 31.54
N CYS A 541 12.07 31.46 31.95
CA CYS A 541 12.42 30.27 31.17
C CYS A 541 11.79 29.00 31.72
N VAL A 542 11.66 28.00 30.86
CA VAL A 542 11.49 26.59 31.24
C VAL A 542 12.53 25.78 30.50
N ALA A 543 13.26 24.94 31.21
CA ALA A 543 14.25 24.02 30.65
C ALA A 543 14.10 22.63 31.28
N ALA A 544 14.12 21.59 30.45
CA ALA A 544 14.07 20.22 30.88
C ALA A 544 15.10 19.38 30.13
N THR A 545 15.85 18.57 30.85
CA THR A 545 16.72 17.54 30.30
C THR A 545 16.39 16.20 30.96
N THR A 546 16.27 15.15 30.15
CA THR A 546 15.81 13.84 30.61
C THR A 546 16.67 12.76 29.97
N THR A 547 17.27 11.90 30.78
CA THR A 547 17.98 10.71 30.33
C THR A 547 17.09 9.48 30.44
N VAL A 548 16.93 8.74 29.34
CA VAL A 548 16.16 7.50 29.28
C VAL A 548 17.11 6.32 29.34
N ARG A 549 16.88 5.39 30.30
CA ARG A 549 17.63 4.14 30.46
C ARG A 549 16.67 2.98 30.72
N ASN A 550 16.70 1.98 29.86
CA ASN A 550 15.80 0.81 29.94
C ASN A 550 14.32 1.20 30.14
N GLY A 551 13.86 2.14 29.31
CA GLY A 551 12.49 2.64 29.35
C GLY A 551 12.17 3.59 30.50
N ARG A 552 13.11 3.83 31.43
CA ARG A 552 12.92 4.78 32.53
C ARG A 552 13.53 6.12 32.16
N ALA A 553 12.69 7.11 31.97
CA ALA A 553 13.07 8.51 31.66
C ALA A 553 13.25 9.25 33.02
N ASN A 554 14.50 9.46 33.40
CA ASN A 554 14.85 10.18 34.63
C ASN A 554 14.95 11.68 34.32
N ILE A 555 14.33 12.51 35.14
CA ILE A 555 14.43 13.96 35.04
C ILE A 555 15.79 14.36 35.65
N ASP A 556 16.78 14.62 34.79
CA ASP A 556 18.11 15.07 35.22
C ASP A 556 18.04 16.51 35.68
N ARG A 557 17.28 17.34 34.97
CA ARG A 557 17.04 18.73 35.31
C ARG A 557 15.67 19.17 34.80
N PHE A 558 14.92 19.85 35.63
CA PHE A 558 13.73 20.59 35.27
C PHE A 558 13.68 21.87 36.09
N VAL A 559 13.60 22.99 35.39
CA VAL A 559 13.46 24.32 35.96
C VAL A 559 12.37 25.07 35.22
N LEU A 560 11.41 25.62 35.93
CA LEU A 560 10.51 26.66 35.46
C LEU A 560 10.78 27.89 36.31
N ASP A 561 11.24 28.94 35.71
CA ASP A 561 11.46 30.25 36.34
C ASP A 561 10.43 31.24 35.81
N SER A 562 9.78 31.95 36.73
CA SER A 562 8.81 33.02 36.44
C SER A 562 9.13 34.24 37.34
N GLU A 563 8.44 35.33 37.13
CA GLU A 563 8.57 36.53 37.97
C GLU A 563 8.22 36.20 39.46
N ASP A 564 7.28 35.29 39.71
CA ASP A 564 6.74 34.98 41.05
C ASP A 564 7.36 33.77 41.72
N ALA A 565 7.88 32.80 40.95
CA ALA A 565 8.30 31.53 41.50
C ALA A 565 9.35 30.81 40.61
N VAL A 566 10.16 29.99 41.26
CA VAL A 566 10.99 28.96 40.65
C VAL A 566 10.44 27.59 41.00
N VAL A 567 10.16 26.75 40.01
CA VAL A 567 9.66 25.39 40.18
C VAL A 567 10.70 24.39 39.66
N ASN A 568 11.13 23.50 40.53
CA ASN A 568 12.00 22.38 40.16
C ASN A 568 11.20 21.07 40.22
N ALA A 569 11.51 20.14 39.33
CA ALA A 569 10.95 18.78 39.37
C ALA A 569 12.09 17.75 39.35
N THR A 570 11.88 16.66 40.10
CA THR A 570 12.76 15.51 40.12
C THR A 570 11.94 14.23 40.10
N GLY A 571 12.54 13.14 39.68
CA GLY A 571 11.81 11.86 39.59
C GLY A 571 11.97 11.22 38.23
N TYR A 572 10.99 10.42 37.83
CA TYR A 572 11.05 9.67 36.62
C TYR A 572 9.68 9.37 36.00
N VAL A 573 9.71 9.03 34.72
CA VAL A 573 8.60 8.47 33.93
C VAL A 573 9.03 7.11 33.43
N ASP A 574 8.35 6.05 33.85
CA ASP A 574 8.64 4.68 33.46
C ASP A 574 7.74 4.29 32.28
N LEU A 575 8.34 4.17 31.10
CA LEU A 575 7.65 3.83 29.84
C LEU A 575 7.32 2.33 29.75
N ALA A 576 8.02 1.46 30.53
CA ALA A 576 7.75 0.02 30.53
C ALA A 576 6.50 -0.30 31.33
N THR A 577 6.36 0.33 32.49
CA THR A 577 5.21 0.13 33.39
C THR A 577 4.12 1.19 33.19
N GLU A 578 4.40 2.24 32.40
CA GLU A 578 3.53 3.40 32.15
C GLU A 578 3.17 4.16 33.44
N ARG A 579 4.14 4.30 34.31
CA ARG A 579 4.00 4.98 35.61
C ARG A 579 4.83 6.26 35.66
N LEU A 580 4.31 7.23 36.40
CA LEU A 580 5.06 8.43 36.77
C LEU A 580 5.26 8.45 38.30
N ASP A 581 6.43 8.97 38.69
CA ASP A 581 6.77 9.30 40.05
C ASP A 581 7.65 10.54 40.04
N VAL A 582 6.99 11.68 40.09
CA VAL A 582 7.61 13.01 39.97
C VAL A 582 7.28 13.85 41.15
N ASP A 583 8.30 14.40 41.82
CA ASP A 583 8.18 15.39 42.86
C ASP A 583 8.43 16.79 42.31
N VAL A 584 7.48 17.69 42.55
CA VAL A 584 7.52 19.08 42.13
C VAL A 584 7.70 20.00 43.33
N ARG A 585 8.71 20.83 43.28
CA ARG A 585 9.09 21.69 44.40
C ARG A 585 9.05 23.18 44.00
N PRO A 586 7.92 23.86 44.21
CA PRO A 586 7.82 25.29 43.97
C PRO A 586 8.53 26.09 45.08
N LYS A 587 9.20 27.18 44.70
CA LYS A 587 9.80 28.19 45.58
C LYS A 587 9.36 29.57 45.12
N THR A 588 8.79 30.38 45.99
CA THR A 588 8.34 31.73 45.66
C THR A 588 9.52 32.74 45.74
N LYS A 589 9.49 33.76 44.89
CA LYS A 589 10.47 34.86 44.94
C LYS A 589 10.09 35.96 45.89
N GLY A 590 8.82 36.04 46.27
CA GLY A 590 8.30 37.01 47.26
C GLY A 590 7.81 36.33 48.52
N ALA A 591 7.77 37.12 49.65
CA ALA A 591 7.13 36.67 50.87
C ALA A 591 5.64 36.40 50.68
N ARG A 592 5.11 35.33 51.28
CA ARG A 592 3.70 34.92 51.22
C ARG A 592 3.16 34.66 52.60
N ILE A 593 1.93 35.15 52.84
CA ILE A 593 1.14 34.92 54.05
C ILE A 593 0.14 33.82 53.75
N LEU A 594 -0.21 32.97 54.71
CA LEU A 594 -1.10 31.80 54.58
C LEU A 594 -0.60 30.75 53.54
N SER A 595 0.70 30.56 53.47
CA SER A 595 1.31 29.59 52.56
C SER A 595 1.41 28.23 53.23
N LEU A 596 0.62 27.25 52.75
CA LEU A 596 0.72 25.83 53.12
C LEU A 596 1.78 25.10 52.31
N ARG A 597 2.67 25.81 51.67
CA ARG A 597 3.70 25.33 50.77
C ARG A 597 4.29 24.00 51.17
N THR A 598 4.06 22.99 50.33
CA THR A 598 4.62 21.64 50.47
C THR A 598 4.99 21.14 49.06
N PRO A 599 5.96 20.27 48.92
CA PRO A 599 6.21 19.58 47.68
C PRO A 599 4.95 18.87 47.18
N LEU A 600 4.72 18.94 45.87
CA LEU A 600 3.66 18.19 45.20
C LEU A 600 4.23 16.91 44.62
N TYR A 601 3.41 15.93 44.46
CA TYR A 601 3.73 14.73 43.69
C TYR A 601 2.81 14.60 42.49
N ALA A 602 3.33 14.03 41.39
CA ALA A 602 2.56 13.46 40.32
C ALA A 602 2.89 11.97 40.22
N ARG A 603 1.96 11.11 40.61
CA ARG A 603 2.11 9.64 40.68
C ARG A 603 0.96 8.94 39.99
N GLY A 604 1.17 7.68 39.59
CA GLY A 604 0.11 6.88 39.01
C GLY A 604 0.45 6.39 37.61
N THR A 605 -0.57 6.16 36.79
CA THR A 605 -0.41 5.69 35.41
C THR A 605 -0.62 6.84 34.41
N PHE A 606 -0.24 6.61 33.15
CA PHE A 606 -0.47 7.59 32.06
C PHE A 606 -1.96 7.90 31.86
N LYS A 607 -2.84 6.94 32.12
CA LYS A 607 -4.31 7.12 32.01
C LYS A 607 -4.95 7.74 33.25
N ASP A 608 -4.33 7.54 34.45
CA ASP A 608 -4.85 8.02 35.73
C ASP A 608 -3.71 8.63 36.55
N PRO A 609 -3.18 9.81 36.16
CA PRO A 609 -2.18 10.50 36.94
C PRO A 609 -2.84 11.17 38.18
N LYS A 610 -2.30 10.90 39.35
CA LYS A 610 -2.72 11.53 40.61
C LYS A 610 -1.74 12.61 41.01
N VAL A 611 -2.24 13.84 41.16
CA VAL A 611 -1.45 14.99 41.57
C VAL A 611 -1.96 15.44 42.95
N GLY A 612 -1.05 15.67 43.87
CA GLY A 612 -1.43 16.13 45.19
C GLY A 612 -0.24 16.60 46.03
N PRO A 613 -0.51 17.22 47.20
CA PRO A 613 0.53 17.60 48.14
C PRO A 613 1.06 16.41 48.94
N HIS A 614 2.31 16.45 49.36
CA HIS A 614 2.85 15.52 50.32
C HIS A 614 2.20 15.76 51.72
N ALA A 615 1.54 14.76 52.26
CA ALA A 615 0.75 14.86 53.50
C ALA A 615 1.60 15.21 54.74
N GLY A 616 2.82 14.69 54.85
CA GLY A 616 3.68 14.90 56.03
C GLY A 616 4.02 16.37 56.25
N PRO A 617 4.67 17.08 55.34
CA PRO A 617 4.95 18.50 55.48
C PRO A 617 3.68 19.36 55.64
N LEU A 618 2.57 19.00 55.02
CA LEU A 618 1.30 19.69 55.14
C LEU A 618 0.73 19.51 56.58
N ALA A 619 0.73 18.30 57.10
CA ALA A 619 0.27 18.01 58.47
C ALA A 619 1.10 18.71 59.52
N LEU A 620 2.43 18.78 59.33
CA LEU A 620 3.32 19.51 60.27
C LEU A 620 2.99 21.00 60.34
N LYS A 621 2.80 21.66 59.18
CA LYS A 621 2.43 23.07 59.13
C LYS A 621 1.03 23.33 59.72
N ALA A 622 0.07 22.50 59.34
CA ALA A 622 -1.29 22.60 59.89
C ALA A 622 -1.32 22.33 61.40
N GLY A 623 -0.63 21.29 61.85
CA GLY A 623 -0.50 20.95 63.27
C GLY A 623 0.18 22.06 64.07
N ALA A 624 1.27 22.64 63.59
CA ALA A 624 1.96 23.76 64.19
C ALA A 624 1.07 25.03 64.25
N ALA A 625 0.30 25.31 63.20
CA ALA A 625 -0.65 26.40 63.20
C ALA A 625 -1.76 26.21 64.25
N VAL A 626 -2.33 25.01 64.38
CA VAL A 626 -3.34 24.68 65.36
C VAL A 626 -2.76 24.76 66.79
N ALA A 627 -1.55 24.23 67.02
CA ALA A 627 -0.89 24.31 68.30
C ALA A 627 -0.61 25.74 68.78
N LEU A 628 -0.16 26.59 67.84
CA LEU A 628 0.07 28.03 68.13
C LEU A 628 -1.20 28.81 68.26
N ALA A 629 -2.28 28.44 67.58
CA ALA A 629 -3.62 29.06 67.76
C ALA A 629 -4.16 28.89 69.18
N ALA A 630 -3.82 27.76 69.83
CA ALA A 630 -4.21 27.54 71.21
C ALA A 630 -3.52 28.48 72.20
N ILE A 631 -2.36 29.03 71.86
CA ILE A 631 -1.63 30.02 72.66
C ILE A 631 -2.05 31.44 72.28
N ASN A 632 -2.09 31.78 71.00
CA ASN A 632 -2.53 33.08 70.47
C ASN A 632 -3.04 32.92 69.06
N PRO A 633 -4.26 33.37 68.75
CA PRO A 633 -4.83 33.21 67.41
C PRO A 633 -3.93 33.81 66.29
N LEU A 634 -3.23 34.92 66.54
CA LEU A 634 -2.30 35.53 65.59
C LEU A 634 -1.04 34.70 65.41
N ALA A 635 -0.59 33.96 66.45
CA ALA A 635 0.58 33.09 66.36
C ALA A 635 0.35 31.89 65.42
N ALA A 636 -0.92 31.49 65.19
CA ALA A 636 -1.28 30.47 64.23
C ALA A 636 -0.83 30.82 62.81
N LEU A 637 -0.64 32.09 62.48
CA LEU A 637 -0.16 32.53 61.18
C LEU A 637 1.35 32.29 60.98
N LEU A 638 2.15 32.21 62.03
CA LEU A 638 3.60 32.08 61.95
C LEU A 638 4.10 30.90 61.10
N PRO A 639 3.59 29.66 61.26
CA PRO A 639 3.97 28.54 60.40
C PRO A 639 3.51 28.68 58.95
N LEU A 640 2.57 29.59 58.68
CA LEU A 640 1.95 29.84 57.37
C LEU A 640 2.60 31.02 56.68
N ILE A 641 3.52 31.76 57.32
CA ILE A 641 4.29 32.82 56.69
C ILE A 641 5.52 32.19 56.08
N ASN A 642 5.72 32.42 54.80
CA ASN A 642 6.93 32.01 54.10
C ASN A 642 7.74 33.27 53.68
N VAL A 643 8.92 33.43 54.28
CA VAL A 643 9.85 34.53 54.01
C VAL A 643 11.04 34.08 53.15
N ASP A 644 11.13 32.76 52.84
CA ASP A 644 12.16 32.24 51.97
C ASP A 644 12.01 32.83 50.53
N LYS A 645 13.06 33.42 50.01
CA LYS A 645 13.13 33.91 48.65
C LYS A 645 13.92 32.96 47.79
N ALA A 646 13.36 32.50 46.67
CA ALA A 646 14.10 31.81 45.66
C ALA A 646 15.02 32.77 44.91
N PRO A 647 16.30 32.48 44.74
CA PRO A 647 17.15 33.27 43.83
C PRO A 647 16.66 33.09 42.42
N ASP A 648 16.93 34.10 41.56
CA ASP A 648 16.70 33.96 40.13
C ASP A 648 17.57 32.87 39.54
N THR A 649 16.98 32.12 38.62
CA THR A 649 17.72 31.08 37.91
C THR A 649 18.54 31.69 36.78
N ASN A 650 19.73 31.17 36.54
CA ASN A 650 20.48 31.50 35.37
C ASN A 650 19.85 30.86 34.11
N CYS A 651 18.77 31.45 33.61
CA CYS A 651 18.03 30.98 32.48
C CYS A 651 18.90 30.78 31.22
N GLY A 652 19.91 31.57 31.02
CA GLY A 652 20.84 31.40 29.89
C GLY A 652 21.61 30.09 29.95
N ALA A 653 22.09 29.69 31.13
CA ALA A 653 22.79 28.42 31.33
C ALA A 653 21.83 27.23 31.19
N GLU A 654 20.62 27.32 31.76
CA GLU A 654 19.60 26.25 31.71
C GLU A 654 19.12 26.01 30.28
N ILE A 655 18.79 27.05 29.54
CA ILE A 655 18.39 26.99 28.14
C ILE A 655 19.52 26.42 27.29
N SER A 656 20.76 26.85 27.52
CA SER A 656 21.95 26.38 26.78
C SER A 656 22.16 24.87 27.01
N ALA A 657 22.01 24.40 28.25
CA ALA A 657 22.07 22.97 28.57
C ALA A 657 20.96 22.14 27.87
N ALA A 658 19.72 22.63 27.90
CA ALA A 658 18.59 21.94 27.28
C ALA A 658 18.57 22.07 25.74
N LYS A 659 19.30 22.98 25.14
CA LYS A 659 19.48 23.07 23.66
C LYS A 659 20.61 22.18 23.14
N GLN A 660 21.36 21.50 24.01
CA GLN A 660 22.36 20.52 23.56
C GLN A 660 21.69 19.40 22.74
N PRO A 661 22.34 18.97 21.65
CA PRO A 661 21.82 17.84 20.90
C PRO A 661 21.70 16.57 21.77
N PRO A 662 20.58 15.83 21.70
CA PRO A 662 20.41 14.64 22.50
C PRO A 662 21.42 13.56 22.14
N LYS A 663 21.83 12.76 23.14
CA LYS A 663 22.77 11.66 22.96
C LYS A 663 22.05 10.31 23.05
N VAL A 664 22.58 9.36 22.31
CA VAL A 664 22.19 7.95 22.38
C VAL A 664 23.46 7.12 22.54
N ASN A 665 23.52 6.29 23.56
CA ASN A 665 24.71 5.50 23.89
C ASN A 665 26.00 6.36 23.99
N GLY A 666 25.88 7.57 24.56
CA GLY A 666 27.00 8.53 24.72
C GLY A 666 27.40 9.28 23.44
N LYS A 667 26.79 8.98 22.28
CA LYS A 667 27.09 9.66 21.00
C LYS A 667 25.99 10.68 20.69
N VAL A 668 26.43 11.86 20.23
CA VAL A 668 25.50 12.91 19.78
C VAL A 668 24.69 12.43 18.60
N ALA A 669 23.36 12.52 18.69
CA ALA A 669 22.47 12.20 17.59
C ALA A 669 22.59 13.27 16.48
N PRO A 670 22.74 12.89 15.19
CA PRO A 670 22.78 13.87 14.11
C PRO A 670 21.46 14.63 14.01
N LYS A 671 21.53 15.91 13.61
CA LYS A 671 20.36 16.78 13.42
C LYS A 671 19.44 16.21 12.33
N ILE A 672 18.14 16.41 12.48
CA ILE A 672 17.14 16.09 11.46
C ILE A 672 17.22 17.18 10.38
N LYS A 673 17.35 16.82 9.11
CA LYS A 673 17.32 17.80 8.00
C LYS A 673 15.94 18.45 7.96
N GLY A 674 15.88 19.78 8.03
CA GLY A 674 14.64 20.56 7.94
C GLY A 674 13.89 20.74 9.27
N SER A 675 14.53 20.48 10.44
CA SER A 675 13.94 20.73 11.76
C SER A 675 14.32 22.10 12.33
#